data_85a3ed8a281a2ae6d460566b04f19198
#
_entry.id   85a3ed8a281a2ae6d460566b04f19198
#
_cell.length_a   1.000
_cell.length_b   1.000
_cell.length_c   1.000
_cell.angle_alpha   90.00
_cell.angle_beta   90.00
_cell.angle_gamma   90.00
#
_symmetry.space_group_name_H-M   'P 1'
#
loop_
_entity.id
_entity.type
_entity.pdbx_description
1 polymer ?
#
loop_
_entity_poly.entity_id
_entity_poly.type
_entity_poly.pdbx_seq_one_letter_code
_entity_poly.pdbx_strand_id
1 'polypeptide(L)'
;MRTSDQIYQRVRWDPQFDPARFVLGVSRRGAEPKRVPLPAFVPGGDIPWHRVLFIEADGELVWDRSTGVDRLDATEAGRTCEPRRLRAPFFTAVTPYAWDPVLAGWRAAATPAAFDAPSGTKPGVRLLTWNTLWDRYDSDRIATSRRRPLLLTALRDADADVIALQEVEVALLAMLLSEPWVRSGYALGTDPSGKDVDVSGLLLLSRLPVREAGRHVLGPHKAVTAVTVQAPFGPLVIATTHLSSDHSHDGAARRKAELSLLADGLAGVDGDLVLLGDFNDGREGPEDPAGVLGMRDAWTEVHGPADRTPTFDPSVNPLAAVSSLSGRIARLDRILLRTEPTRRASSTVLRGNVPDPDGLHPSDHYGVQVELSTAADVVRRAETLPRAADPGDGTRVKQVLRTVGGALNGGAVHLVGSRRMGCALAGADVDLVAALPDTADPVDLTELRSRLTAAFPGSTRIRPVTGARVPGLRLHLATADGGVPGDLDVDLVVVGTGWLAPAQAVAQRAELGEAAAVALSAVSDAEAVLAAVGDRRAAFARLATEVKAWARVRGLDSAPFGGLPGLAWSVLAARTVRTADARLSPGELLREFFGGWAAWDWREPVGLGEAAPPTAPSAMTVLTPSAPVRSCTEQVSPATVQLLTQELYLAWDLLETATGTGADPWPGLLTPSPPQGRHLAWAILTVRAVDAASVDGSSVASEEALAGTLGRVRGRMRALLATLAEAGTPDAQAWPRPFESGPDAVRYAIGLGRTPPGPDLLARIAEQWSRGLPGTGLALAEPGTGPGQFTAVGQLAV
;
A
#
# COMPACT_ATOMS: atom_id res chain seq x y z
N MET A 1 47.25 31.22 14.04
CA MET A 1 46.84 29.84 14.41
C MET A 1 45.80 29.89 15.52
N ARG A 2 44.67 29.28 15.35
CA ARG A 2 43.60 29.16 16.36
C ARG A 2 44.02 28.21 17.51
N THR A 3 43.45 28.38 18.66
CA THR A 3 43.60 27.43 19.78
C THR A 3 42.75 26.20 19.60
N SER A 4 43.04 25.09 20.31
CA SER A 4 42.29 23.87 20.22
C SER A 4 40.78 24.02 20.61
N ASP A 5 40.52 24.91 21.56
CA ASP A 5 39.14 25.25 21.95
C ASP A 5 38.41 26.06 20.88
N GLN A 6 39.11 26.99 20.19
CA GLN A 6 38.54 27.73 19.06
C GLN A 6 38.19 26.79 17.89
N ILE A 7 39.09 25.84 17.55
CA ILE A 7 38.76 24.81 16.53
C ILE A 7 37.56 23.98 16.94
N TYR A 8 37.53 23.49 18.21
CA TYR A 8 36.42 22.72 18.74
C TYR A 8 35.10 23.49 18.63
N GLN A 9 35.06 24.74 19.08
CA GLN A 9 33.84 25.55 19.02
C GLN A 9 33.42 25.79 17.55
N ARG A 10 34.38 26.07 16.66
CA ARG A 10 34.11 26.24 15.23
C ARG A 10 33.46 25.00 14.63
N VAL A 11 34.03 23.81 14.84
CA VAL A 11 33.51 22.54 14.32
C VAL A 11 32.13 22.20 14.94
N ARG A 12 31.94 22.52 16.21
CA ARG A 12 30.71 22.23 16.90
C ARG A 12 29.52 23.07 16.44
N TRP A 13 29.76 24.35 16.14
CA TRP A 13 28.67 25.31 15.91
C TRP A 13 28.44 25.64 14.43
N ASP A 14 29.43 25.47 13.59
CA ASP A 14 29.29 25.71 12.16
C ASP A 14 28.65 24.51 11.45
N PRO A 15 27.43 24.66 10.88
CA PRO A 15 26.72 23.57 10.26
C PRO A 15 27.40 22.97 9.03
N GLN A 16 28.44 23.62 8.51
CA GLN A 16 29.24 23.09 7.39
C GLN A 16 30.23 21.99 7.80
N PHE A 17 30.43 21.77 9.13
CA PHE A 17 31.27 20.70 9.63
C PHE A 17 30.47 19.62 10.28
N ASP A 18 30.92 18.38 10.16
CA ASP A 18 30.38 17.25 10.90
C ASP A 18 31.31 16.90 12.09
N PRO A 19 30.95 17.27 13.33
CA PRO A 19 31.78 16.97 14.51
C PRO A 19 32.10 15.48 14.66
N ALA A 20 31.27 14.58 14.13
CA ALA A 20 31.51 13.14 14.23
C ALA A 20 32.70 12.64 13.39
N ARG A 21 33.15 13.45 12.43
CA ARG A 21 34.30 13.16 11.54
C ARG A 21 35.64 13.66 12.11
N PHE A 22 35.63 14.34 13.29
CA PHE A 22 36.80 14.90 13.93
C PHE A 22 37.27 14.07 15.11
N VAL A 23 38.59 13.95 15.25
CA VAL A 23 39.28 13.23 16.34
C VAL A 23 40.33 14.13 16.95
N LEU A 24 40.33 14.20 18.29
CA LEU A 24 41.37 14.91 19.07
C LEU A 24 42.45 13.94 19.51
N GLY A 25 43.71 14.26 19.26
CA GLY A 25 44.85 13.58 19.79
C GLY A 25 45.24 14.16 21.17
N VAL A 26 45.04 13.36 22.23
CA VAL A 26 45.27 13.77 23.62
C VAL A 26 46.53 13.17 24.17
N SER A 27 47.42 14.00 24.77
CA SER A 27 48.69 13.55 25.31
C SER A 27 48.52 12.49 26.42
N ARG A 28 49.38 11.46 26.38
CA ARG A 28 49.59 10.47 27.45
C ARG A 28 51.04 10.46 27.92
N ARG A 29 51.27 10.31 29.22
CA ARG A 29 52.63 10.15 29.71
C ARG A 29 53.24 8.85 29.21
N GLY A 30 54.36 8.93 28.43
CA GLY A 30 55.13 7.79 28.00
C GLY A 30 54.41 6.84 27.01
N ALA A 31 53.36 7.30 26.33
CA ALA A 31 52.60 6.51 25.35
C ALA A 31 52.11 7.38 24.20
N GLU A 32 51.76 6.77 23.08
CA GLU A 32 51.10 7.41 21.93
C GLU A 32 49.87 8.22 22.37
N PRO A 33 49.58 9.36 21.72
CA PRO A 33 48.42 10.16 22.01
C PRO A 33 47.13 9.34 21.90
N LYS A 34 46.23 9.49 22.88
CA LYS A 34 44.91 8.86 22.81
C LYS A 34 44.04 9.62 21.80
N ARG A 35 43.44 8.89 20.87
CA ARG A 35 42.46 9.43 19.93
C ARG A 35 41.11 9.46 20.59
N VAL A 36 40.49 10.63 20.66
CA VAL A 36 39.16 10.86 21.28
C VAL A 36 38.27 11.48 20.20
N PRO A 37 37.13 10.84 19.81
CA PRO A 37 36.17 11.49 18.92
C PRO A 37 35.71 12.83 19.48
N LEU A 38 35.61 13.85 18.65
CA LEU A 38 35.25 15.20 19.08
C LEU A 38 33.91 15.26 19.84
N PRO A 39 32.86 14.52 19.44
CA PRO A 39 31.60 14.47 20.18
C PRO A 39 31.73 13.87 21.59
N ALA A 40 32.71 13.02 21.84
CA ALA A 40 32.97 12.40 23.14
C ALA A 40 33.87 13.28 24.06
N PHE A 41 34.39 14.38 23.55
CA PHE A 41 35.20 15.32 24.33
C PHE A 41 34.29 16.30 25.09
N VAL A 42 34.43 16.35 26.41
CA VAL A 42 33.67 17.25 27.29
C VAL A 42 34.53 18.43 27.67
N PRO A 43 34.26 19.66 27.20
CA PRO A 43 34.94 20.86 27.62
C PRO A 43 34.83 21.06 29.11
N GLY A 44 36.01 21.31 29.80
CA GLY A 44 36.04 21.45 31.25
C GLY A 44 35.92 20.13 32.03
N GLY A 45 35.89 18.99 31.36
CA GLY A 45 35.91 17.66 31.96
C GLY A 45 37.34 17.18 32.29
N ASP A 46 37.52 15.84 32.35
CA ASP A 46 38.80 15.21 32.80
C ASP A 46 39.99 15.49 31.84
N ILE A 47 39.73 15.99 30.63
CA ILE A 47 40.77 16.30 29.64
C ILE A 47 40.89 17.80 29.44
N PRO A 48 41.89 18.46 30.07
CA PRO A 48 42.13 19.89 29.86
C PRO A 48 42.63 20.20 28.42
N TRP A 49 42.30 21.38 27.92
CA TRP A 49 42.67 21.83 26.58
C TRP A 49 44.16 21.78 26.26
N HIS A 50 45.04 22.01 27.23
CA HIS A 50 46.49 21.95 27.02
C HIS A 50 46.99 20.54 26.68
N ARG A 51 46.22 19.49 26.96
CA ARG A 51 46.54 18.12 26.58
C ARG A 51 46.11 17.72 25.18
N VAL A 52 45.32 18.53 24.46
CA VAL A 52 45.00 18.35 23.05
C VAL A 52 46.21 18.76 22.23
N LEU A 53 46.86 17.82 21.55
CA LEU A 53 48.04 17.99 20.75
C LEU A 53 47.71 18.31 19.31
N PHE A 54 46.81 17.56 18.72
CA PHE A 54 46.38 17.70 17.33
C PHE A 54 44.90 17.39 17.17
N ILE A 55 44.33 17.80 16.03
CA ILE A 55 42.97 17.48 15.59
C ILE A 55 43.04 16.97 14.16
N GLU A 56 42.45 15.82 13.92
CA GLU A 56 42.29 15.21 12.61
C GLU A 56 40.82 15.25 12.16
N ALA A 57 40.59 15.35 10.84
CA ALA A 57 39.29 15.14 10.24
C ALA A 57 39.45 14.16 9.08
N ASP A 58 38.63 13.10 8.99
CA ASP A 58 38.73 12.06 7.96
C ASP A 58 40.13 11.43 7.83
N GLY A 59 40.90 11.40 8.91
CA GLY A 59 42.29 10.95 8.92
C GLY A 59 43.30 12.00 8.44
N GLU A 60 42.89 13.19 7.99
CA GLU A 60 43.77 14.32 7.63
C GLU A 60 44.05 15.17 8.87
N LEU A 61 45.33 15.59 9.06
CA LEU A 61 45.72 16.49 10.15
C LEU A 61 45.26 17.91 9.80
N VAL A 62 44.27 18.42 10.53
CA VAL A 62 43.70 19.77 10.27
C VAL A 62 44.20 20.82 11.23
N TRP A 63 44.69 20.42 12.41
CA TRP A 63 45.30 21.32 13.37
C TRP A 63 46.32 20.57 14.24
N ASP A 64 47.46 21.18 14.46
CA ASP A 64 48.52 20.62 15.34
C ASP A 64 49.24 21.71 16.10
N ARG A 65 49.27 21.53 17.43
CA ARG A 65 49.88 22.49 18.38
C ARG A 65 51.38 22.63 18.22
N SER A 66 52.08 21.53 17.95
CA SER A 66 53.55 21.48 17.93
C SER A 66 54.12 22.02 16.62
N THR A 67 53.49 21.74 15.52
CA THR A 67 53.91 22.14 14.17
C THR A 67 53.33 23.48 13.70
N GLY A 68 52.33 24.00 14.42
CA GLY A 68 51.64 25.23 14.02
C GLY A 68 50.67 25.07 12.87
N VAL A 69 50.27 23.85 12.52
CA VAL A 69 49.30 23.59 11.46
C VAL A 69 47.92 24.07 11.89
N ASP A 70 47.26 24.85 11.01
CA ASP A 70 45.87 25.27 11.12
C ASP A 70 45.28 25.35 9.68
N ARG A 71 44.72 24.26 9.24
CA ARG A 71 44.22 24.06 7.85
C ARG A 71 42.72 23.90 7.79
N LEU A 72 42.00 24.10 8.89
CA LEU A 72 40.54 23.84 8.96
C LEU A 72 39.73 24.52 7.86
N ASP A 73 40.11 25.78 7.50
CA ASP A 73 39.40 26.48 6.43
C ASP A 73 39.98 26.19 5.04
N ALA A 74 41.13 25.50 4.96
CA ALA A 74 41.86 25.21 3.73
C ALA A 74 41.72 23.75 3.24
N THR A 75 40.88 22.95 3.94
CA THR A 75 40.63 21.55 3.59
C THR A 75 39.13 21.27 3.46
N GLU A 76 38.78 20.25 2.69
CA GLU A 76 37.43 19.69 2.63
C GLU A 76 37.20 18.62 3.72
N ALA A 77 38.22 18.20 4.45
CA ALA A 77 38.10 17.20 5.52
C ALA A 77 37.18 17.70 6.62
N GLY A 78 36.26 16.84 7.02
CA GLY A 78 35.22 17.12 8.04
C GLY A 78 34.10 18.05 7.57
N ARG A 79 34.13 18.54 6.31
CA ARG A 79 33.01 19.34 5.75
C ARG A 79 31.87 18.47 5.26
N THR A 80 30.67 19.01 5.35
CA THR A 80 29.45 18.40 4.82
C THR A 80 29.09 19.00 3.48
N CYS A 81 28.54 18.20 2.56
CA CYS A 81 28.08 18.69 1.25
C CYS A 81 26.87 19.65 1.40
N GLU A 82 26.09 19.50 2.45
CA GLU A 82 24.98 20.38 2.84
C GLU A 82 25.08 20.69 4.34
N PRO A 83 24.58 21.85 4.80
CA PRO A 83 24.57 22.19 6.20
C PRO A 83 23.85 21.11 7.04
N ARG A 84 24.44 20.73 8.17
CA ARG A 84 23.85 19.76 9.09
C ARG A 84 22.47 20.23 9.56
N ARG A 85 21.53 19.30 9.66
CA ARG A 85 20.18 19.51 10.20
C ARG A 85 20.13 19.24 11.70
N LEU A 86 20.88 18.23 12.17
CA LEU A 86 21.01 17.87 13.57
C LEU A 86 22.12 18.71 14.24
N ARG A 87 21.75 19.91 14.69
CA ARG A 87 22.70 20.95 15.12
C ARG A 87 22.75 21.13 16.64
N ALA A 88 23.90 21.57 17.13
CA ALA A 88 23.99 22.15 18.48
C ALA A 88 23.17 23.47 18.56
N PRO A 89 22.66 23.86 19.75
CA PRO A 89 22.88 23.21 21.03
C PRO A 89 22.02 21.99 21.31
N PHE A 90 20.94 21.75 20.54
CA PHE A 90 20.00 20.68 20.85
C PHE A 90 20.66 19.31 20.59
N PHE A 91 21.13 19.05 19.38
CA PHE A 91 21.75 17.77 19.08
C PHE A 91 23.25 17.76 19.30
N THR A 92 23.75 16.75 20.01
CA THR A 92 25.15 16.35 20.00
C THR A 92 25.35 15.37 18.85
N ALA A 93 26.32 15.59 17.99
CA ALA A 93 26.65 14.72 16.89
C ALA A 93 27.06 13.32 17.39
N VAL A 94 26.62 12.29 16.69
CA VAL A 94 26.95 10.87 16.94
C VAL A 94 27.51 10.29 15.65
N THR A 95 28.48 9.38 15.75
CA THR A 95 29.01 8.66 14.59
C THR A 95 28.06 7.56 14.17
N PRO A 96 27.55 7.53 12.93
CA PRO A 96 26.82 6.39 12.41
C PRO A 96 27.80 5.24 12.07
N TYR A 97 27.32 3.99 12.12
CA TYR A 97 28.12 2.79 11.87
C TYR A 97 27.50 1.92 10.79
N ALA A 98 28.35 1.28 9.99
CA ALA A 98 27.96 0.27 9.00
C ALA A 98 28.83 -0.99 9.17
N TRP A 99 28.28 -2.13 8.75
CA TRP A 99 29.05 -3.39 8.75
C TRP A 99 30.05 -3.41 7.60
N ASP A 100 31.31 -3.65 7.92
CA ASP A 100 32.37 -3.92 6.95
C ASP A 100 32.53 -5.44 6.77
N PRO A 101 32.13 -6.01 5.61
CA PRO A 101 32.22 -7.43 5.39
C PRO A 101 33.67 -7.94 5.25
N VAL A 102 34.60 -7.08 4.85
CA VAL A 102 36.01 -7.43 4.67
C VAL A 102 36.70 -7.58 6.02
N LEU A 103 36.44 -6.63 6.91
CA LEU A 103 37.03 -6.60 8.26
C LEU A 103 36.15 -7.32 9.29
N ALA A 104 35.01 -7.84 8.88
CA ALA A 104 34.00 -8.52 9.72
C ALA A 104 33.66 -7.73 11.00
N GLY A 105 33.40 -6.42 10.86
CA GLY A 105 33.16 -5.54 12.02
C GLY A 105 32.35 -4.29 11.69
N TRP A 106 31.73 -3.73 12.72
CA TRP A 106 31.03 -2.45 12.61
C TRP A 106 32.06 -1.31 12.61
N ARG A 107 31.99 -0.44 11.60
CA ARG A 107 32.88 0.70 11.38
C ARG A 107 32.09 1.98 11.22
N ALA A 108 32.76 3.12 11.50
CA ALA A 108 32.16 4.41 11.19
C ALA A 108 31.73 4.41 9.71
N ALA A 109 30.45 4.72 9.48
CA ALA A 109 29.89 4.75 8.14
C ALA A 109 30.52 5.89 7.34
N ALA A 110 30.94 5.61 6.10
CA ALA A 110 31.38 6.66 5.20
C ALA A 110 30.18 7.56 4.85
N THR A 111 30.34 8.86 5.01
CA THR A 111 29.32 9.83 4.60
C THR A 111 29.31 9.85 3.06
N PRO A 112 28.16 9.64 2.41
CA PRO A 112 28.08 9.68 0.95
C PRO A 112 28.53 11.03 0.41
N ALA A 113 29.48 11.02 -0.52
CA ALA A 113 30.08 12.24 -1.06
C ALA A 113 29.17 13.02 -2.03
N ALA A 114 28.15 12.38 -2.59
CA ALA A 114 27.17 12.98 -3.49
C ALA A 114 25.79 12.31 -3.38
N PHE A 115 24.78 13.04 -3.80
CA PHE A 115 23.36 12.62 -3.76
C PHE A 115 22.94 11.95 -5.07
N ASP A 116 23.54 10.84 -5.40
CA ASP A 116 22.90 9.95 -6.37
C ASP A 116 21.75 9.25 -5.65
N ALA A 117 20.53 9.56 -6.06
CA ALA A 117 19.37 8.78 -5.64
C ALA A 117 19.67 7.32 -6.01
N PRO A 118 19.56 6.36 -5.06
CA PRO A 118 19.87 4.97 -5.38
C PRO A 118 18.99 4.53 -6.55
N SER A 119 19.63 4.13 -7.66
CA SER A 119 18.94 3.62 -8.85
C SER A 119 18.13 2.39 -8.45
N GLY A 120 16.81 2.42 -8.64
CA GLY A 120 15.91 1.31 -8.32
C GLY A 120 15.19 1.41 -6.98
N THR A 121 15.12 2.57 -6.34
CA THR A 121 14.40 2.76 -5.07
C THR A 121 12.89 2.65 -5.25
N LYS A 122 12.28 1.92 -4.34
CA LYS A 122 10.83 1.91 -4.13
C LYS A 122 10.33 3.35 -3.95
N PRO A 123 9.15 3.71 -4.47
CA PRO A 123 8.67 5.11 -4.47
C PRO A 123 8.30 5.67 -3.09
N GLY A 124 8.31 4.86 -2.02
CA GLY A 124 7.99 5.26 -0.66
C GLY A 124 9.05 4.81 0.35
N VAL A 125 9.01 5.38 1.55
CA VAL A 125 9.86 5.03 2.69
C VAL A 125 9.02 4.34 3.75
N ARG A 126 9.39 3.13 4.14
CA ARG A 126 8.73 2.38 5.21
C ARG A 126 9.47 2.58 6.52
N LEU A 127 8.76 3.10 7.53
CA LEU A 127 9.27 3.38 8.85
C LEU A 127 8.54 2.50 9.86
N LEU A 128 9.27 1.92 10.80
CA LEU A 128 8.73 1.09 11.88
C LEU A 128 9.21 1.63 13.23
N THR A 129 8.29 1.77 14.19
CA THR A 129 8.64 1.97 15.61
C THR A 129 8.11 0.81 16.43
N TRP A 130 8.89 0.37 17.44
CA TRP A 130 8.48 -0.71 18.31
C TRP A 130 9.18 -0.64 19.67
N ASN A 131 8.42 -0.57 20.75
CA ASN A 131 8.92 -0.83 22.10
C ASN A 131 9.13 -2.34 22.25
N THR A 132 10.36 -2.77 22.60
CA THR A 132 10.81 -4.16 22.57
C THR A 132 10.68 -4.90 23.88
N LEU A 133 10.15 -4.27 24.90
CA LEU A 133 9.99 -4.78 26.27
C LEU A 133 11.34 -5.15 26.93
N TRP A 134 11.73 -4.39 27.94
CA TRP A 134 12.93 -4.64 28.74
C TRP A 134 12.87 -5.94 29.55
N ASP A 135 14.02 -6.57 29.73
CA ASP A 135 14.17 -7.83 30.45
C ASP A 135 14.73 -7.68 31.87
N ARG A 136 14.73 -6.47 32.44
CA ARG A 136 15.49 -6.18 33.68
C ARG A 136 14.99 -6.91 34.92
N TYR A 137 13.70 -7.28 34.97
CA TYR A 137 13.11 -7.67 36.25
C TYR A 137 12.26 -8.96 36.20
N ASP A 138 11.88 -9.45 35.05
CA ASP A 138 10.84 -10.47 34.92
C ASP A 138 11.07 -11.48 33.78
N SER A 139 12.32 -11.86 33.49
CA SER A 139 12.69 -12.72 32.32
C SER A 139 11.81 -13.95 32.14
N ASP A 140 11.50 -14.65 33.23
CA ASP A 140 10.69 -15.87 33.20
C ASP A 140 9.21 -15.57 32.93
N ARG A 141 8.69 -14.45 33.50
CA ARG A 141 7.29 -14.03 33.35
C ARG A 141 6.98 -13.50 31.97
N ILE A 142 7.96 -12.86 31.31
CA ILE A 142 7.83 -12.27 29.98
C ILE A 142 8.47 -13.14 28.89
N ALA A 143 8.86 -14.38 29.24
CA ALA A 143 9.38 -15.40 28.31
C ALA A 143 10.45 -14.88 27.33
N THR A 144 11.40 -14.07 27.79
CA THR A 144 12.39 -13.33 27.00
C THR A 144 13.12 -14.20 25.97
N SER A 145 13.56 -15.38 26.38
CA SER A 145 14.28 -16.31 25.49
C SER A 145 13.43 -16.82 24.31
N ARG A 146 12.11 -16.90 24.47
CA ARG A 146 11.16 -17.32 23.43
C ARG A 146 10.69 -16.14 22.59
N ARG A 147 10.34 -14.97 23.18
CA ARG A 147 9.79 -13.83 22.46
C ARG A 147 10.80 -13.08 21.61
N ARG A 148 12.09 -12.99 22.02
CA ARG A 148 13.13 -12.28 21.23
C ARG A 148 13.34 -12.87 19.83
N PRO A 149 13.42 -14.18 19.62
CA PRO A 149 13.43 -14.75 18.25
C PRO A 149 12.20 -14.39 17.42
N LEU A 150 11.00 -14.34 18.05
CA LEU A 150 9.78 -13.87 17.37
C LEU A 150 9.89 -12.40 16.97
N LEU A 151 10.41 -11.56 17.85
CA LEU A 151 10.66 -10.14 17.58
C LEU A 151 11.64 -9.97 16.40
N LEU A 152 12.77 -10.69 16.40
CA LEU A 152 13.74 -10.62 15.31
C LEU A 152 13.13 -11.03 13.97
N THR A 153 12.31 -12.08 13.97
CA THR A 153 11.58 -12.55 12.78
C THR A 153 10.59 -11.47 12.32
N ALA A 154 9.78 -10.91 13.22
CA ALA A 154 8.81 -9.88 12.89
C ALA A 154 9.46 -8.58 12.39
N LEU A 155 10.63 -8.19 12.92
CA LEU A 155 11.41 -7.04 12.46
C LEU A 155 11.95 -7.26 11.04
N ARG A 156 12.47 -8.45 10.75
CA ARG A 156 12.92 -8.82 9.40
C ARG A 156 11.76 -8.79 8.41
N ASP A 157 10.64 -9.41 8.76
CA ASP A 157 9.47 -9.57 7.89
C ASP A 157 8.68 -8.26 7.72
N ALA A 158 8.90 -7.27 8.58
CA ALA A 158 8.39 -5.91 8.39
C ALA A 158 9.01 -5.22 7.18
N ASP A 159 10.21 -5.63 6.75
CA ASP A 159 10.95 -5.10 5.58
C ASP A 159 10.96 -3.55 5.57
N ALA A 160 11.15 -2.93 6.74
CA ALA A 160 11.14 -1.49 6.90
C ALA A 160 12.47 -0.87 6.46
N ASP A 161 12.43 0.32 5.85
CA ASP A 161 13.65 1.03 5.44
C ASP A 161 14.36 1.68 6.64
N VAL A 162 13.57 2.08 7.66
CA VAL A 162 14.11 2.54 8.95
C VAL A 162 13.33 1.89 10.08
N ILE A 163 14.08 1.36 11.05
CA ILE A 163 13.54 0.71 12.26
C ILE A 163 14.01 1.51 13.47
N ALA A 164 13.05 1.96 14.28
CA ALA A 164 13.26 2.67 15.53
C ALA A 164 12.74 1.84 16.70
N LEU A 165 13.65 1.43 17.57
CA LEU A 165 13.31 0.56 18.70
C LEU A 165 13.48 1.31 20.02
N GLN A 166 12.59 1.04 20.97
CA GLN A 166 12.64 1.50 22.34
C GLN A 166 12.82 0.29 23.28
N GLU A 167 13.29 0.53 24.47
CA GLU A 167 13.60 -0.50 25.47
C GLU A 167 14.61 -1.55 25.00
N VAL A 168 15.51 -1.17 24.10
CA VAL A 168 16.59 -2.05 23.64
C VAL A 168 17.64 -2.17 24.73
N GLU A 169 18.02 -3.40 25.05
CA GLU A 169 19.10 -3.74 25.96
C GLU A 169 20.33 -4.18 25.18
N VAL A 170 21.50 -4.12 25.83
CA VAL A 170 22.77 -4.55 25.22
C VAL A 170 22.72 -5.99 24.70
N ALA A 171 21.98 -6.88 25.39
CA ALA A 171 21.81 -8.26 24.95
C ALA A 171 20.97 -8.36 23.67
N LEU A 172 19.87 -7.63 23.55
CA LEU A 172 19.06 -7.57 22.34
C LEU A 172 19.82 -6.89 21.20
N LEU A 173 20.56 -5.81 21.48
CA LEU A 173 21.45 -5.19 20.50
C LEU A 173 22.44 -6.19 19.94
N ALA A 174 23.10 -6.99 20.78
CA ALA A 174 24.05 -8.01 20.35
C ALA A 174 23.39 -9.06 19.44
N MET A 175 22.16 -9.48 19.75
CA MET A 175 21.39 -10.38 18.89
C MET A 175 21.11 -9.72 17.52
N LEU A 176 20.61 -8.50 17.49
CA LEU A 176 20.34 -7.77 16.24
C LEU A 176 21.61 -7.59 15.40
N LEU A 177 22.73 -7.18 16.03
CA LEU A 177 24.00 -7.00 15.35
C LEU A 177 24.63 -8.33 14.83
N SER A 178 24.15 -9.48 15.31
CA SER A 178 24.56 -10.78 14.81
C SER A 178 23.77 -11.23 13.59
N GLU A 179 22.58 -10.67 13.37
CA GLU A 179 21.69 -11.06 12.28
C GLU A 179 22.27 -10.71 10.90
N PRO A 180 22.30 -11.67 9.94
CA PRO A 180 22.83 -11.41 8.61
C PRO A 180 22.08 -10.28 7.87
N TRP A 181 20.77 -10.20 8.01
CA TRP A 181 19.95 -9.18 7.36
C TRP A 181 20.20 -7.77 7.93
N VAL A 182 20.59 -7.64 9.20
CA VAL A 182 21.01 -6.36 9.78
C VAL A 182 22.39 -5.97 9.26
N ARG A 183 23.36 -6.91 9.28
CA ARG A 183 24.73 -6.65 8.79
C ARG A 183 24.78 -6.26 7.32
N SER A 184 23.98 -6.92 6.49
CA SER A 184 24.00 -6.68 5.04
C SER A 184 23.16 -5.47 4.61
N GLY A 185 22.20 -5.04 5.43
CA GLY A 185 21.17 -4.10 4.99
C GLY A 185 21.08 -2.80 5.76
N TYR A 186 21.65 -2.70 6.99
CA TYR A 186 21.40 -1.54 7.83
C TYR A 186 22.65 -0.88 8.36
N ALA A 187 22.62 0.46 8.40
CA ALA A 187 23.51 1.29 9.20
C ALA A 187 22.86 1.58 10.56
N LEU A 188 23.69 1.83 11.57
CA LEU A 188 23.31 2.18 12.93
C LEU A 188 23.41 3.68 13.16
N GLY A 189 22.40 4.29 13.76
CA GLY A 189 22.45 5.68 14.25
C GLY A 189 23.11 5.83 15.61
N THR A 190 23.75 4.78 16.16
CA THR A 190 24.33 4.76 17.52
C THR A 190 25.57 3.87 17.59
N ASP A 191 26.35 3.97 18.67
CA ASP A 191 27.55 3.17 18.92
C ASP A 191 27.22 1.68 19.07
N PRO A 192 27.78 0.77 18.22
CA PRO A 192 27.56 -0.67 18.31
C PRO A 192 28.07 -1.31 19.62
N SER A 193 28.88 -0.63 20.42
CA SER A 193 29.27 -1.07 21.77
C SER A 193 28.12 -1.09 22.78
N GLY A 194 26.98 -0.46 22.45
CA GLY A 194 25.78 -0.42 23.28
C GLY A 194 25.76 0.62 24.38
N LYS A 195 26.75 1.48 24.50
CA LYS A 195 26.82 2.49 25.60
C LYS A 195 25.63 3.44 25.61
N ASP A 196 25.21 3.92 24.43
CA ASP A 196 24.08 4.82 24.30
C ASP A 196 22.74 4.09 24.52
N VAL A 197 22.67 2.86 24.05
CA VAL A 197 21.52 1.96 24.23
C VAL A 197 21.33 1.61 25.71
N ASP A 198 22.40 1.29 26.43
CA ASP A 198 22.34 0.99 27.87
C ASP A 198 21.80 2.18 28.71
N VAL A 199 22.05 3.40 28.26
CA VAL A 199 21.57 4.62 28.94
C VAL A 199 20.11 4.96 28.62
N SER A 200 19.66 4.79 27.36
CA SER A 200 18.37 5.32 26.90
C SER A 200 17.43 4.28 26.30
N GLY A 201 17.91 3.06 26.00
CA GLY A 201 17.13 2.03 25.36
C GLY A 201 16.75 2.33 23.88
N LEU A 202 17.34 3.33 23.24
CA LEU A 202 16.96 3.75 21.91
C LEU A 202 17.93 3.21 20.85
N LEU A 203 17.37 2.68 19.74
CA LEU A 203 18.14 2.19 18.61
C LEU A 203 17.48 2.63 17.30
N LEU A 204 18.27 3.20 16.38
CA LEU A 204 17.87 3.46 15.01
C LEU A 204 18.72 2.61 14.04
N LEU A 205 18.04 1.87 13.18
CA LEU A 205 18.60 1.11 12.06
C LEU A 205 18.07 1.71 10.76
N SER A 206 18.92 1.93 9.76
CA SER A 206 18.54 2.49 8.47
C SER A 206 19.16 1.74 7.29
N ARG A 207 18.34 1.33 6.33
CA ARG A 207 18.78 0.90 4.99
C ARG A 207 19.11 2.07 4.08
N LEU A 208 18.49 3.23 4.37
CA LEU A 208 18.78 4.45 3.62
C LEU A 208 20.13 4.99 4.05
N PRO A 209 20.89 5.60 3.12
CA PRO A 209 22.18 6.20 3.44
C PRO A 209 22.06 7.23 4.56
N VAL A 210 22.77 7.00 5.66
CA VAL A 210 22.79 7.92 6.81
C VAL A 210 23.85 8.99 6.55
N ARG A 211 23.45 10.24 6.59
CA ARG A 211 24.31 11.41 6.39
C ARG A 211 24.89 11.95 7.69
N GLU A 212 24.07 11.99 8.70
CA GLU A 212 24.43 12.48 10.04
C GLU A 212 23.57 11.78 11.08
N ALA A 213 24.10 11.67 12.27
CA ALA A 213 23.38 11.23 13.45
C ALA A 213 23.57 12.22 14.59
N GLY A 214 22.56 12.26 15.48
CA GLY A 214 22.57 13.16 16.62
C GLY A 214 21.76 12.62 17.78
N ARG A 215 22.07 13.09 18.99
CA ARG A 215 21.38 12.70 20.22
C ARG A 215 21.20 13.90 21.12
N HIS A 216 20.08 13.91 21.88
CA HIS A 216 19.85 14.85 22.98
C HIS A 216 19.27 14.12 24.18
N VAL A 217 19.73 14.49 25.39
CA VAL A 217 19.25 13.93 26.66
C VAL A 217 18.08 14.77 27.15
N LEU A 218 16.91 14.13 27.32
CA LEU A 218 15.68 14.76 27.79
C LEU A 218 15.55 14.69 29.33
N GLY A 219 16.21 13.71 29.93
CA GLY A 219 16.19 13.47 31.38
C GLY A 219 16.92 12.17 31.72
N PRO A 220 16.89 11.75 33.01
CA PRO A 220 17.47 10.47 33.40
C PRO A 220 16.87 9.31 32.61
N HIS A 221 17.71 8.58 31.86
CA HIS A 221 17.35 7.46 30.99
C HIS A 221 16.37 7.82 29.83
N LYS A 222 16.19 9.12 29.58
CA LYS A 222 15.32 9.61 28.50
C LYS A 222 16.13 10.46 27.54
N ALA A 223 15.95 10.19 26.25
CA ALA A 223 16.66 10.86 25.18
C ALA A 223 15.81 10.92 23.89
N VAL A 224 16.25 11.71 22.95
CA VAL A 224 15.91 11.59 21.54
C VAL A 224 17.19 11.27 20.79
N THR A 225 17.12 10.27 19.91
CA THR A 225 18.18 9.98 18.94
C THR A 225 17.63 10.18 17.53
N ALA A 226 18.43 10.72 16.63
CA ALA A 226 17.99 11.07 15.29
C ALA A 226 19.07 10.75 14.25
N VAL A 227 18.63 10.47 13.04
CA VAL A 227 19.45 10.36 11.84
C VAL A 227 18.87 11.24 10.74
N THR A 228 19.72 11.84 9.91
CA THR A 228 19.31 12.37 8.62
C THR A 228 19.69 11.35 7.56
N VAL A 229 18.68 10.85 6.84
CA VAL A 229 18.85 9.85 5.79
C VAL A 229 18.56 10.45 4.42
N GLN A 230 19.11 9.82 3.39
CA GLN A 230 18.75 10.13 2.00
C GLN A 230 17.55 9.28 1.59
N ALA A 231 16.38 9.86 1.65
CA ALA A 231 15.16 9.26 1.11
C ALA A 231 15.07 9.48 -0.42
N PRO A 232 14.23 8.73 -1.15
CA PRO A 232 14.02 8.92 -2.59
C PRO A 232 13.59 10.34 -2.98
N PHE A 233 12.89 11.02 -2.07
CA PHE A 233 12.36 12.37 -2.26
C PHE A 233 13.21 13.48 -1.62
N GLY A 234 14.42 13.17 -1.18
CA GLY A 234 15.34 14.12 -0.56
C GLY A 234 15.72 13.79 0.88
N PRO A 235 16.44 14.67 1.57
CA PRO A 235 16.88 14.45 2.93
C PRO A 235 15.68 14.41 3.90
N LEU A 236 15.63 13.37 4.74
CA LEU A 236 14.59 13.14 5.76
C LEU A 236 15.26 12.98 7.12
N VAL A 237 14.84 13.79 8.09
CA VAL A 237 15.23 13.61 9.51
C VAL A 237 14.27 12.62 10.14
N ILE A 238 14.82 11.57 10.76
CA ILE A 238 14.07 10.57 11.50
C ILE A 238 14.60 10.56 12.93
N ALA A 239 13.71 10.86 13.88
CA ALA A 239 14.02 10.90 15.29
C ALA A 239 13.17 9.88 16.06
N THR A 240 13.75 9.26 17.07
CA THR A 240 13.00 8.36 17.97
C THR A 240 13.19 8.76 19.43
N THR A 241 12.14 8.56 20.20
CA THR A 241 12.12 8.83 21.64
C THR A 241 11.36 7.75 22.41
N HIS A 242 11.58 7.69 23.72
CA HIS A 242 10.77 6.92 24.66
C HIS A 242 10.55 7.78 25.90
N LEU A 243 9.34 8.32 26.06
CA LEU A 243 9.03 9.25 27.13
C LEU A 243 8.72 8.54 28.45
N SER A 244 8.67 9.30 29.53
CA SER A 244 8.42 8.80 30.87
C SER A 244 7.04 8.17 31.01
N SER A 245 7.00 6.93 31.52
CA SER A 245 5.76 6.18 31.78
C SER A 245 5.11 6.60 33.12
N ASP A 246 3.84 6.19 33.30
CA ASP A 246 3.10 6.41 34.55
C ASP A 246 3.54 5.46 35.70
N HIS A 247 4.57 4.64 35.51
CA HIS A 247 5.17 3.81 36.54
C HIS A 247 5.89 4.64 37.64
N SER A 248 6.28 5.89 37.31
CA SER A 248 6.85 6.82 38.30
C SER A 248 5.78 7.76 38.83
N HIS A 249 5.88 8.15 40.10
CA HIS A 249 4.96 9.09 40.77
C HIS A 249 4.78 10.41 39.98
N ASP A 250 5.83 10.88 39.28
CA ASP A 250 5.84 12.13 38.53
C ASP A 250 5.80 11.91 37.00
N GLY A 251 5.40 10.74 36.49
CA GLY A 251 5.51 10.35 35.08
C GLY A 251 4.85 11.33 34.14
N ALA A 252 3.63 11.76 34.42
CA ALA A 252 2.90 12.73 33.61
C ALA A 252 3.58 14.11 33.55
N ALA A 253 4.11 14.60 34.67
CA ALA A 253 4.82 15.88 34.72
C ALA A 253 6.16 15.82 33.95
N ARG A 254 6.91 14.72 34.11
CA ARG A 254 8.14 14.46 33.34
C ARG A 254 7.87 14.41 31.86
N ARG A 255 6.88 13.64 31.44
CA ARG A 255 6.43 13.51 30.04
C ARG A 255 6.09 14.86 29.42
N LYS A 256 5.37 15.71 30.18
CA LYS A 256 5.05 17.07 29.75
C LYS A 256 6.32 17.91 29.52
N ALA A 257 7.28 17.85 30.46
CA ALA A 257 8.55 18.56 30.33
C ALA A 257 9.40 18.02 29.17
N GLU A 258 9.47 16.70 29.00
CA GLU A 258 10.15 16.03 27.88
C GLU A 258 9.55 16.42 26.52
N LEU A 259 8.21 16.46 26.41
CA LEU A 259 7.52 16.94 25.21
C LEU A 259 7.81 18.41 24.92
N SER A 260 7.86 19.27 25.94
CA SER A 260 8.23 20.68 25.74
C SER A 260 9.66 20.83 25.23
N LEU A 261 10.61 20.08 25.80
CA LEU A 261 12.01 20.08 25.32
C LEU A 261 12.11 19.59 23.87
N LEU A 262 11.34 18.55 23.50
CA LEU A 262 11.27 18.06 22.13
C LEU A 262 10.69 19.11 21.19
N ALA A 263 9.60 19.79 21.57
CA ALA A 263 8.98 20.84 20.77
C ALA A 263 9.98 21.98 20.48
N ASP A 264 10.65 22.48 21.53
CA ASP A 264 11.63 23.55 21.40
C ASP A 264 12.84 23.14 20.54
N GLY A 265 13.37 21.93 20.79
CA GLY A 265 14.56 21.44 20.09
C GLY A 265 14.32 21.08 18.64
N LEU A 266 13.20 20.43 18.36
CA LEU A 266 12.84 19.99 17.00
C LEU A 266 12.34 21.16 16.13
N ALA A 267 11.88 22.27 16.71
CA ALA A 267 11.53 23.49 15.96
C ALA A 267 12.72 24.02 15.14
N GLY A 268 13.96 23.83 15.61
CA GLY A 268 15.17 24.23 14.91
C GLY A 268 15.65 23.27 13.80
N VAL A 269 14.96 22.18 13.56
CA VAL A 269 15.30 21.21 12.49
C VAL A 269 14.65 21.63 11.19
N ASP A 270 15.49 21.92 10.18
CA ASP A 270 15.03 22.33 8.86
C ASP A 270 14.54 21.14 8.00
N GLY A 271 13.47 21.34 7.24
CA GLY A 271 12.92 20.39 6.28
C GLY A 271 12.06 19.29 6.91
N ASP A 272 11.96 18.15 6.21
CA ASP A 272 11.11 17.04 6.60
C ASP A 272 11.64 16.32 7.84
N LEU A 273 10.74 16.10 8.78
CA LEU A 273 11.00 15.42 10.04
C LEU A 273 9.91 14.40 10.35
N VAL A 274 10.34 13.22 10.74
CA VAL A 274 9.49 12.20 11.36
C VAL A 274 9.98 11.95 12.79
N LEU A 275 9.08 12.05 13.76
CA LEU A 275 9.32 11.65 15.14
C LEU A 275 8.47 10.43 15.46
N LEU A 276 9.11 9.36 15.89
CA LEU A 276 8.45 8.10 16.18
C LEU A 276 8.95 7.52 17.51
N GLY A 277 8.13 6.69 18.14
CA GLY A 277 8.50 6.05 19.41
C GLY A 277 7.31 5.78 20.31
N ASP A 278 7.66 5.37 21.54
CA ASP A 278 6.72 5.21 22.63
C ASP A 278 6.63 6.53 23.41
N PHE A 279 5.50 7.22 23.26
CA PHE A 279 5.25 8.48 23.97
C PHE A 279 4.69 8.28 25.37
N ASN A 280 4.34 7.05 25.75
CA ASN A 280 3.66 6.74 27.01
C ASN A 280 2.43 7.63 27.26
N ASP A 281 1.84 8.15 26.21
CA ASP A 281 0.74 9.13 26.23
C ASP A 281 -0.42 8.70 25.32
N GLY A 282 -1.46 8.18 25.96
CA GLY A 282 -2.69 7.77 25.29
C GLY A 282 -3.76 8.87 25.21
N ARG A 283 -3.40 10.14 25.48
CA ARG A 283 -4.34 11.27 25.31
C ARG A 283 -4.61 11.52 23.84
N GLU A 284 -5.72 12.17 23.58
CA GLU A 284 -6.20 12.54 22.25
C GLU A 284 -6.59 14.01 22.19
N GLY A 285 -6.58 14.58 21.00
CA GLY A 285 -6.94 15.97 20.76
C GLY A 285 -5.75 16.94 20.90
N PRO A 286 -5.99 18.26 21.12
CA PRO A 286 -4.94 19.28 21.05
C PRO A 286 -3.79 19.13 22.07
N GLU A 287 -4.02 18.39 23.13
CA GLU A 287 -3.02 18.15 24.20
C GLU A 287 -2.29 16.81 24.04
N ASP A 288 -2.56 16.07 22.97
CA ASP A 288 -1.83 14.85 22.66
C ASP A 288 -0.41 15.18 22.14
N PRO A 289 0.49 14.20 22.04
CA PRO A 289 1.84 14.43 21.55
C PRO A 289 1.89 15.11 20.16
N ALA A 290 0.98 14.78 19.25
CA ALA A 290 0.93 15.37 17.93
C ALA A 290 0.54 16.86 17.99
N GLY A 291 -0.49 17.18 18.77
CA GLY A 291 -0.96 18.56 18.98
C GLY A 291 0.09 19.44 19.64
N VAL A 292 0.75 18.93 20.73
CA VAL A 292 1.82 19.67 21.42
C VAL A 292 3.02 19.96 20.54
N LEU A 293 3.40 19.00 19.67
CA LEU A 293 4.55 19.12 18.77
C LEU A 293 4.20 19.83 17.45
N GLY A 294 2.92 20.15 17.20
CA GLY A 294 2.47 20.72 15.93
C GLY A 294 2.73 19.80 14.75
N MET A 295 2.63 18.47 14.95
CA MET A 295 2.89 17.43 13.94
C MET A 295 1.60 16.68 13.62
N ARG A 296 1.56 16.04 12.44
CA ARG A 296 0.46 15.16 12.03
C ARG A 296 0.72 13.74 12.53
N ASP A 297 -0.29 13.07 13.07
CA ASP A 297 -0.19 11.65 13.46
C ASP A 297 -0.47 10.78 12.23
N ALA A 298 0.49 9.94 11.83
CA ALA A 298 0.39 9.09 10.65
C ALA A 298 -0.75 8.07 10.74
N TRP A 299 -1.03 7.53 11.93
CA TRP A 299 -2.15 6.62 12.14
C TRP A 299 -3.48 7.34 11.90
N THR A 300 -3.65 8.49 12.52
CA THR A 300 -4.85 9.34 12.36
C THR A 300 -5.01 9.80 10.90
N GLU A 301 -3.91 10.09 10.19
CA GLU A 301 -3.94 10.49 8.78
C GLU A 301 -4.49 9.37 7.89
N VAL A 302 -4.19 8.10 8.18
CA VAL A 302 -4.61 6.95 7.37
C VAL A 302 -5.98 6.40 7.79
N HIS A 303 -6.24 6.28 9.09
CA HIS A 303 -7.44 5.61 9.63
C HIS A 303 -8.53 6.58 10.08
N GLY A 304 -8.21 7.87 10.13
CA GLY A 304 -9.12 8.91 10.60
C GLY A 304 -9.09 9.14 12.12
N PRO A 305 -9.59 10.31 12.58
CA PRO A 305 -9.49 10.72 13.99
C PRO A 305 -10.40 9.92 14.94
N ALA A 306 -11.31 9.11 14.42
CA ALA A 306 -12.20 8.27 15.22
C ALA A 306 -11.62 6.88 15.53
N ASP A 307 -10.52 6.50 14.88
CA ASP A 307 -9.89 5.20 15.13
C ASP A 307 -9.19 5.17 16.50
N ARG A 308 -9.49 4.13 17.29
CA ARG A 308 -8.99 3.91 18.65
C ARG A 308 -8.14 2.65 18.78
N THR A 309 -7.63 2.14 17.66
CA THR A 309 -6.79 0.94 17.66
C THR A 309 -5.59 1.13 18.61
N PRO A 310 -5.45 0.29 19.64
CA PRO A 310 -4.39 0.43 20.62
C PRO A 310 -3.06 -0.15 20.12
N THR A 311 -1.95 0.37 20.62
CA THR A 311 -0.62 -0.25 20.50
C THR A 311 -0.21 -0.98 21.79
N PHE A 312 -0.94 -0.77 22.90
CA PHE A 312 -0.76 -1.42 24.17
C PHE A 312 -2.13 -1.87 24.69
N ASP A 313 -2.33 -3.20 24.82
CA ASP A 313 -3.62 -3.79 25.21
C ASP A 313 -3.43 -4.92 26.22
N PRO A 314 -3.52 -4.63 27.51
CA PRO A 314 -3.43 -5.62 28.59
C PRO A 314 -4.59 -6.63 28.63
N SER A 315 -5.68 -6.36 27.93
CA SER A 315 -6.83 -7.28 27.89
C SER A 315 -6.63 -8.45 26.93
N VAL A 316 -5.76 -8.28 25.94
CA VAL A 316 -5.50 -9.27 24.88
C VAL A 316 -4.08 -9.78 24.93
N ASN A 317 -3.10 -8.92 25.21
CA ASN A 317 -1.68 -9.28 25.25
C ASN A 317 -1.25 -9.61 26.68
N PRO A 318 -0.92 -10.88 27.01
CA PRO A 318 -0.49 -11.29 28.36
C PRO A 318 0.78 -10.58 28.83
N LEU A 319 1.70 -10.20 27.94
CA LEU A 319 2.90 -9.46 28.29
C LEU A 319 2.54 -8.04 28.75
N ALA A 320 1.61 -7.37 28.05
CA ALA A 320 1.10 -6.08 28.47
C ALA A 320 0.35 -6.15 29.81
N ALA A 321 -0.31 -7.26 30.10
CA ALA A 321 -0.95 -7.48 31.39
C ALA A 321 0.08 -7.60 32.54
N VAL A 322 1.29 -8.11 32.27
CA VAL A 322 2.39 -8.17 33.26
C VAL A 322 2.99 -6.79 33.50
N SER A 323 3.20 -5.99 32.46
CA SER A 323 3.84 -4.67 32.55
C SER A 323 2.87 -3.55 32.96
N SER A 324 1.55 -3.73 32.79
CA SER A 324 0.57 -2.68 33.08
C SER A 324 0.25 -2.53 34.58
N LEU A 325 0.31 -1.31 35.09
CA LEU A 325 -0.16 -0.98 36.44
C LEU A 325 -1.67 -0.73 36.51
N SER A 326 -2.27 -0.24 35.43
CA SER A 326 -3.65 0.24 35.44
C SER A 326 -4.62 -0.62 34.65
N GLY A 327 -4.13 -1.56 33.84
CA GLY A 327 -4.92 -2.31 32.86
C GLY A 327 -5.48 -1.45 31.73
N ARG A 328 -4.99 -0.22 31.54
CA ARG A 328 -5.52 0.72 30.55
C ARG A 328 -5.07 0.34 29.14
N ILE A 329 -6.04 0.27 28.25
CA ILE A 329 -5.83 0.08 26.82
C ILE A 329 -5.53 1.46 26.20
N ALA A 330 -4.45 1.60 25.43
CA ALA A 330 -4.07 2.88 24.85
C ALA A 330 -3.21 2.75 23.60
N ARG A 331 -3.21 3.80 22.77
CA ARG A 331 -2.25 3.98 21.67
C ARG A 331 -1.10 4.84 22.18
N LEU A 332 -0.03 4.21 22.64
CA LEU A 332 1.16 4.82 23.23
C LEU A 332 2.26 5.08 22.21
N ASP A 333 2.36 4.19 21.21
CA ASP A 333 3.35 4.26 20.14
C ASP A 333 2.79 5.05 18.96
N ARG A 334 3.55 6.04 18.52
CA ARG A 334 3.11 6.96 17.45
C ARG A 334 4.22 7.22 16.44
N ILE A 335 3.80 7.56 15.22
CA ILE A 335 4.66 8.11 14.17
C ILE A 335 4.09 9.47 13.78
N LEU A 336 4.83 10.52 14.12
CA LEU A 336 4.43 11.91 13.94
C LEU A 336 5.19 12.53 12.77
N LEU A 337 4.49 13.28 11.92
CA LEU A 337 4.99 13.80 10.66
C LEU A 337 5.00 15.33 10.66
N ARG A 338 6.13 15.94 10.39
CA ARG A 338 6.30 17.34 9.99
C ARG A 338 7.01 17.33 8.64
N THR A 339 6.25 17.09 7.59
CA THR A 339 6.73 16.98 6.22
C THR A 339 5.95 17.92 5.32
N GLU A 340 6.51 18.22 4.14
CA GLU A 340 5.80 18.91 3.08
C GLU A 340 4.37 18.33 2.90
N PRO A 341 3.35 19.16 2.61
CA PRO A 341 1.96 18.69 2.45
C PRO A 341 1.79 17.59 1.41
N THR A 342 2.69 17.53 0.44
CA THR A 342 2.73 16.50 -0.61
C THR A 342 3.29 15.16 -0.13
N ARG A 343 3.86 15.09 1.07
CA ARG A 343 4.44 13.87 1.67
C ARG A 343 3.56 13.41 2.82
N ARG A 344 2.86 12.30 2.62
CA ARG A 344 1.84 11.79 3.53
C ARG A 344 2.06 10.33 3.86
N ALA A 345 1.47 9.90 4.98
CA ALA A 345 1.30 8.49 5.28
C ALA A 345 0.32 7.88 4.27
N SER A 346 0.77 6.89 3.49
CA SER A 346 -0.06 6.19 2.52
C SER A 346 -0.64 4.88 3.07
N SER A 347 0.00 4.31 4.09
CA SER A 347 -0.51 3.15 4.83
C SER A 347 0.10 3.11 6.23
N THR A 348 -0.67 2.59 7.20
CA THR A 348 -0.16 2.24 8.54
C THR A 348 -0.68 0.87 8.95
N VAL A 349 0.18 0.07 9.58
CA VAL A 349 -0.18 -1.27 10.07
C VAL A 349 0.46 -1.56 11.42
N LEU A 350 -0.19 -2.39 12.23
CA LEU A 350 0.40 -2.94 13.46
C LEU A 350 1.26 -4.17 13.13
N ARG A 351 2.31 -4.35 13.94
CA ARG A 351 3.19 -5.53 13.92
C ARG A 351 3.21 -6.19 15.28
N GLY A 352 3.21 -7.52 15.31
CA GLY A 352 3.23 -8.28 16.56
C GLY A 352 1.93 -8.25 17.37
N ASN A 353 0.85 -7.70 16.80
CA ASN A 353 -0.49 -7.69 17.38
C ASN A 353 -1.19 -9.07 17.31
N VAL A 354 -0.63 -9.99 16.53
CA VAL A 354 -1.06 -11.39 16.46
C VAL A 354 0.01 -12.23 17.16
N PRO A 355 -0.37 -13.04 18.16
CA PRO A 355 0.56 -13.92 18.87
C PRO A 355 1.00 -15.09 17.99
N ASP A 356 2.06 -15.78 18.42
CA ASP A 356 2.44 -17.06 17.85
C ASP A 356 1.40 -18.16 18.16
N PRO A 357 1.52 -19.36 17.61
CA PRO A 357 0.56 -20.46 17.88
C PRO A 357 0.44 -20.85 19.36
N ASP A 358 1.43 -20.56 20.17
CA ASP A 358 1.43 -20.79 21.62
C ASP A 358 0.82 -19.59 22.41
N GLY A 359 0.34 -18.54 21.73
CA GLY A 359 -0.25 -17.37 22.35
C GLY A 359 0.77 -16.32 22.81
N LEU A 360 2.05 -16.43 22.41
CA LEU A 360 3.09 -15.50 22.81
C LEU A 360 3.24 -14.35 21.82
N HIS A 361 3.21 -13.13 22.31
CA HIS A 361 3.52 -11.92 21.55
C HIS A 361 5.04 -11.62 21.55
N PRO A 362 5.58 -10.94 20.51
CA PRO A 362 6.97 -10.51 20.47
C PRO A 362 7.32 -9.45 21.54
N SER A 363 6.35 -8.62 21.93
CA SER A 363 6.48 -7.55 22.93
C SER A 363 5.12 -7.31 23.59
N ASP A 364 5.11 -6.56 24.68
CA ASP A 364 3.90 -6.03 25.33
C ASP A 364 3.28 -4.87 24.54
N HIS A 365 4.06 -4.21 23.68
CA HIS A 365 3.59 -3.24 22.69
C HIS A 365 3.48 -3.85 21.31
N TYR A 366 2.59 -3.29 20.48
CA TYR A 366 2.53 -3.57 19.05
C TYR A 366 3.35 -2.54 18.28
N GLY A 367 4.19 -3.00 17.36
CA GLY A 367 4.95 -2.12 16.48
C GLY A 367 4.01 -1.36 15.54
N VAL A 368 4.31 -0.09 15.28
CA VAL A 368 3.60 0.73 14.29
C VAL A 368 4.49 0.90 13.08
N GLN A 369 4.02 0.46 11.92
CA GLN A 369 4.71 0.66 10.64
C GLN A 369 3.91 1.61 9.76
N VAL A 370 4.60 2.56 9.12
CA VAL A 370 4.03 3.50 8.15
C VAL A 370 4.77 3.41 6.82
N GLU A 371 4.08 3.61 5.73
CA GLU A 371 4.66 3.93 4.44
C GLU A 371 4.45 5.43 4.17
N LEU A 372 5.56 6.16 4.05
CA LEU A 372 5.58 7.58 3.70
C LEU A 372 5.90 7.72 2.21
N SER A 373 5.00 8.35 1.44
CA SER A 373 5.16 8.54 0.01
C SER A 373 4.88 9.98 -0.42
N THR A 374 5.39 10.38 -1.58
CA THR A 374 5.07 11.68 -2.17
C THR A 374 3.75 11.61 -2.95
N ALA A 375 3.06 12.75 -3.10
CA ALA A 375 1.92 12.85 -4.01
C ALA A 375 2.30 12.48 -5.45
N ALA A 376 3.55 12.77 -5.87
CA ALA A 376 4.07 12.33 -7.16
C ALA A 376 4.25 10.81 -7.25
N ASP A 377 4.56 10.13 -6.16
CA ASP A 377 4.65 8.67 -6.11
C ASP A 377 3.27 8.02 -6.09
N VAL A 378 2.33 8.66 -5.39
CA VAL A 378 0.91 8.30 -5.44
C VAL A 378 0.34 8.57 -6.82
N VAL A 379 0.74 9.68 -7.47
CA VAL A 379 0.38 10.00 -8.86
C VAL A 379 1.11 9.07 -9.85
N ARG A 380 2.35 8.66 -9.63
CA ARG A 380 3.01 7.60 -10.42
C ARG A 380 2.40 6.23 -10.17
N ARG A 381 1.96 5.93 -8.96
CA ARG A 381 1.09 4.77 -8.70
C ARG A 381 -0.28 4.97 -9.35
N ALA A 382 -0.80 6.21 -9.41
CA ALA A 382 -2.01 6.56 -10.16
C ALA A 382 -1.76 6.64 -11.67
N GLU A 383 -0.51 6.76 -12.12
CA GLU A 383 -0.09 6.65 -13.52
C GLU A 383 0.05 5.20 -13.98
N THR A 384 0.24 4.27 -13.07
CA THR A 384 -0.03 2.84 -13.23
C THR A 384 -1.51 2.48 -12.99
N LEU A 385 -2.35 3.42 -12.50
CA LEU A 385 -3.80 3.25 -12.50
C LEU A 385 -4.33 3.44 -13.92
N PRO A 386 -5.38 2.71 -14.28
CA PRO A 386 -5.88 2.69 -15.65
C PRO A 386 -6.24 4.11 -16.11
N ARG A 387 -5.39 4.71 -16.91
CA ARG A 387 -5.73 5.90 -17.70
C ARG A 387 -6.84 5.57 -18.69
N ALA A 388 -7.54 6.59 -19.19
CA ALA A 388 -8.31 6.43 -20.41
C ALA A 388 -7.42 5.80 -21.49
N ALA A 389 -7.98 4.85 -22.23
CA ALA A 389 -7.26 4.15 -23.30
C ALA A 389 -6.55 5.17 -24.23
N ASP A 390 -5.27 4.91 -24.52
CA ASP A 390 -4.44 5.77 -25.36
C ASP A 390 -5.12 5.99 -26.73
N PRO A 391 -5.07 7.20 -27.33
CA PRO A 391 -5.51 7.44 -28.71
C PRO A 391 -4.89 6.47 -29.74
N GLY A 392 -3.65 6.01 -29.54
CA GLY A 392 -3.00 4.97 -30.32
C GLY A 392 -3.68 3.59 -30.23
N ASP A 393 -4.30 3.29 -29.11
CA ASP A 393 -5.08 2.07 -28.86
C ASP A 393 -6.33 2.00 -29.77
N GLY A 394 -6.91 3.15 -30.14
CA GLY A 394 -8.03 3.24 -31.07
C GLY A 394 -7.71 2.71 -32.50
N THR A 395 -6.47 2.88 -32.97
CA THR A 395 -6.02 2.34 -34.25
C THR A 395 -5.89 0.82 -34.18
N ARG A 396 -5.35 0.31 -33.09
CA ARG A 396 -5.18 -1.13 -32.86
C ARG A 396 -6.53 -1.85 -32.70
N VAL A 397 -7.48 -1.27 -31.99
CA VAL A 397 -8.85 -1.78 -31.86
C VAL A 397 -9.55 -1.82 -33.24
N LYS A 398 -9.40 -0.79 -34.08
CA LYS A 398 -9.92 -0.78 -35.47
C LYS A 398 -9.29 -1.87 -36.32
N GLN A 399 -8.02 -2.17 -36.12
CA GLN A 399 -7.35 -3.27 -36.82
C GLN A 399 -7.90 -4.63 -36.37
N VAL A 400 -8.04 -4.83 -35.04
CA VAL A 400 -8.66 -6.04 -34.47
C VAL A 400 -10.08 -6.24 -35.03
N LEU A 401 -10.91 -5.20 -35.03
CA LEU A 401 -12.26 -5.26 -35.61
C LEU A 401 -12.25 -5.68 -37.06
N ARG A 402 -11.36 -5.14 -37.91
CA ARG A 402 -11.24 -5.52 -39.31
C ARG A 402 -10.79 -6.97 -39.47
N THR A 403 -9.80 -7.40 -38.70
CA THR A 403 -9.26 -8.76 -38.76
C THR A 403 -10.30 -9.79 -38.30
N VAL A 404 -10.97 -9.52 -37.17
CA VAL A 404 -12.07 -10.37 -36.66
C VAL A 404 -13.20 -10.38 -37.68
N GLY A 405 -13.65 -9.23 -38.22
CA GLY A 405 -14.72 -9.13 -39.22
C GLY A 405 -14.41 -9.94 -40.48
N GLY A 406 -13.15 -9.90 -40.96
CA GLY A 406 -12.72 -10.75 -42.10
C GLY A 406 -12.78 -12.25 -41.82
N ALA A 407 -12.54 -12.66 -40.59
CA ALA A 407 -12.60 -14.07 -40.18
C ALA A 407 -14.03 -14.60 -39.99
N LEU A 408 -15.06 -13.73 -39.90
CA LEU A 408 -16.45 -14.14 -39.67
C LEU A 408 -17.18 -14.71 -40.89
N ASN A 409 -16.59 -14.60 -42.11
CA ASN A 409 -17.14 -15.18 -43.33
C ASN A 409 -18.65 -14.85 -43.57
N GLY A 410 -18.96 -13.56 -43.72
CA GLY A 410 -20.35 -13.10 -43.94
C GLY A 410 -21.07 -12.72 -42.64
N GLY A 411 -20.45 -12.87 -41.48
CA GLY A 411 -20.97 -12.38 -40.21
C GLY A 411 -20.77 -10.87 -40.00
N ALA A 412 -21.37 -10.33 -38.95
CA ALA A 412 -21.21 -8.95 -38.51
C ALA A 412 -20.53 -8.92 -37.15
N VAL A 413 -19.61 -7.97 -36.93
CA VAL A 413 -18.95 -7.74 -35.61
C VAL A 413 -19.19 -6.32 -35.13
N HIS A 414 -19.47 -6.19 -33.84
CA HIS A 414 -19.76 -4.93 -33.17
C HIS A 414 -18.83 -4.74 -31.98
N LEU A 415 -18.21 -3.56 -31.87
CA LEU A 415 -17.53 -3.11 -30.67
C LEU A 415 -18.59 -2.71 -29.65
N VAL A 416 -18.47 -3.21 -28.41
CA VAL A 416 -19.39 -2.92 -27.30
C VAL A 416 -18.64 -2.46 -26.06
N GLY A 417 -19.33 -2.33 -24.93
CA GLY A 417 -18.74 -2.05 -23.65
C GLY A 417 -18.07 -0.67 -23.53
N SER A 418 -17.09 -0.59 -22.67
CA SER A 418 -16.45 0.67 -22.27
C SER A 418 -15.72 1.38 -23.41
N ARG A 419 -15.13 0.62 -24.33
CA ARG A 419 -14.42 1.17 -25.49
C ARG A 419 -15.39 1.82 -26.51
N ARG A 420 -16.56 1.21 -26.73
CA ARG A 420 -17.61 1.83 -27.58
C ARG A 420 -18.11 3.15 -26.99
N MET A 421 -18.24 3.21 -25.65
CA MET A 421 -18.71 4.37 -24.92
C MET A 421 -17.62 5.44 -24.70
N GLY A 422 -16.36 5.18 -25.05
CA GLY A 422 -15.24 6.10 -24.87
C GLY A 422 -14.78 6.26 -23.42
N CYS A 423 -15.15 5.34 -22.52
CA CYS A 423 -14.82 5.37 -21.10
C CYS A 423 -14.04 4.13 -20.64
N ALA A 424 -13.26 3.54 -21.52
CA ALA A 424 -12.38 2.42 -21.23
C ALA A 424 -11.16 2.90 -20.43
N LEU A 425 -10.80 2.11 -19.42
CA LEU A 425 -9.54 2.29 -18.72
C LEU A 425 -8.38 1.75 -19.56
N ALA A 426 -7.16 2.20 -19.32
CA ALA A 426 -5.97 1.63 -19.93
C ALA A 426 -5.88 0.14 -19.59
N GLY A 427 -5.49 -0.69 -20.57
CA GLY A 427 -5.46 -2.15 -20.40
C GLY A 427 -6.84 -2.82 -20.28
N ALA A 428 -7.94 -2.11 -20.54
CA ALA A 428 -9.26 -2.73 -20.60
C ALA A 428 -9.40 -3.65 -21.82
N ASP A 429 -10.11 -4.76 -21.65
CA ASP A 429 -10.42 -5.73 -22.69
C ASP A 429 -11.16 -5.06 -23.88
N VAL A 430 -11.06 -5.63 -25.06
CA VAL A 430 -11.87 -5.27 -26.22
C VAL A 430 -13.09 -6.17 -26.25
N ASP A 431 -14.24 -5.64 -25.87
CA ASP A 431 -15.50 -6.38 -25.88
C ASP A 431 -16.11 -6.36 -27.29
N LEU A 432 -16.32 -7.53 -27.90
CA LEU A 432 -16.92 -7.71 -29.21
C LEU A 432 -18.12 -8.63 -29.16
N VAL A 433 -19.15 -8.32 -29.96
CA VAL A 433 -20.27 -9.22 -30.24
C VAL A 433 -20.29 -9.49 -31.73
N ALA A 434 -20.22 -10.78 -32.11
CA ALA A 434 -20.31 -11.24 -33.48
C ALA A 434 -21.66 -11.93 -33.72
N ALA A 435 -22.29 -11.61 -34.84
CA ALA A 435 -23.45 -12.29 -35.37
C ALA A 435 -23.02 -13.14 -36.58
N LEU A 436 -23.27 -14.44 -36.51
CA LEU A 436 -22.90 -15.39 -37.57
C LEU A 436 -24.15 -15.98 -38.26
N PRO A 437 -24.13 -16.20 -39.57
CA PRO A 437 -25.22 -16.89 -40.28
C PRO A 437 -25.17 -18.41 -40.01
N ASP A 438 -25.34 -18.80 -38.74
CA ASP A 438 -25.27 -20.17 -38.28
C ASP A 438 -26.62 -20.58 -37.67
N THR A 439 -27.07 -21.79 -37.96
CA THR A 439 -28.32 -22.37 -37.44
C THR A 439 -28.09 -23.30 -36.25
N ALA A 440 -26.82 -23.59 -35.89
CA ALA A 440 -26.49 -24.40 -34.72
C ALA A 440 -26.77 -23.66 -33.43
N ASP A 441 -27.36 -24.32 -32.46
CA ASP A 441 -27.58 -23.81 -31.11
C ASP A 441 -27.13 -24.86 -30.05
N PRO A 442 -26.01 -24.64 -29.36
CA PRO A 442 -25.07 -23.51 -29.45
C PRO A 442 -24.19 -23.55 -30.72
N VAL A 443 -23.72 -22.37 -31.13
CA VAL A 443 -22.83 -22.21 -32.33
C VAL A 443 -21.50 -22.96 -32.08
N ASP A 444 -21.08 -23.75 -33.10
CA ASP A 444 -19.76 -24.40 -33.07
C ASP A 444 -18.65 -23.39 -33.41
N LEU A 445 -17.79 -23.13 -32.41
CA LEU A 445 -16.70 -22.16 -32.55
C LEU A 445 -15.41 -22.76 -33.13
N THR A 446 -15.37 -24.05 -33.47
CA THR A 446 -14.14 -24.74 -33.91
C THR A 446 -13.57 -24.13 -35.18
N GLU A 447 -14.41 -23.93 -36.18
CA GLU A 447 -14.00 -23.35 -37.46
C GLU A 447 -13.65 -21.87 -37.34
N LEU A 448 -14.44 -21.09 -36.54
CA LEU A 448 -14.16 -19.68 -36.28
C LEU A 448 -12.81 -19.53 -35.57
N ARG A 449 -12.52 -20.38 -34.58
CA ARG A 449 -11.24 -20.39 -33.87
C ARG A 449 -10.08 -20.67 -34.83
N SER A 450 -10.22 -21.63 -35.73
CA SER A 450 -9.20 -21.93 -36.74
C SER A 450 -8.92 -20.73 -37.66
N ARG A 451 -9.97 -20.07 -38.17
CA ARG A 451 -9.85 -18.86 -39.00
C ARG A 451 -9.21 -17.69 -38.25
N LEU A 452 -9.59 -17.46 -37.01
CA LEU A 452 -8.99 -16.43 -36.20
C LEU A 452 -7.50 -16.72 -35.91
N THR A 453 -7.15 -17.99 -35.66
CA THR A 453 -5.74 -18.38 -35.47
C THR A 453 -4.92 -18.11 -36.74
N ALA A 454 -5.47 -18.36 -37.92
CA ALA A 454 -4.81 -18.03 -39.16
C ALA A 454 -4.72 -16.52 -39.42
N ALA A 455 -5.73 -15.75 -38.98
CA ALA A 455 -5.79 -14.30 -39.17
C ALA A 455 -4.85 -13.51 -38.22
N PHE A 456 -4.46 -14.09 -37.09
CA PHE A 456 -3.54 -13.52 -36.11
C PHE A 456 -2.28 -14.41 -35.95
N PRO A 457 -1.36 -14.43 -36.94
CA PRO A 457 -0.18 -15.31 -36.87
C PRO A 457 0.81 -14.85 -35.81
N GLY A 458 1.40 -15.81 -35.12
CA GLY A 458 2.66 -15.65 -34.37
C GLY A 458 2.56 -15.45 -32.87
N SER A 459 1.51 -14.87 -32.29
CA SER A 459 1.51 -14.55 -30.86
C SER A 459 0.12 -14.57 -30.20
N THR A 460 -0.85 -15.25 -30.80
CA THR A 460 -2.24 -15.21 -30.34
C THR A 460 -2.64 -16.50 -29.64
N ARG A 461 -3.07 -16.39 -28.36
CA ARG A 461 -3.74 -17.50 -27.66
C ARG A 461 -5.26 -17.31 -27.77
N ILE A 462 -5.97 -18.26 -28.36
CA ILE A 462 -7.44 -18.23 -28.53
C ILE A 462 -8.06 -19.36 -27.73
N ARG A 463 -8.93 -19.02 -26.78
CA ARG A 463 -9.58 -19.97 -25.87
C ARG A 463 -11.10 -19.86 -25.94
N PRO A 464 -11.85 -20.97 -25.92
CA PRO A 464 -13.30 -20.93 -25.75
C PRO A 464 -13.65 -20.49 -24.30
N VAL A 465 -14.70 -19.69 -24.17
CA VAL A 465 -15.26 -19.30 -22.88
C VAL A 465 -16.23 -20.40 -22.44
N THR A 466 -15.86 -21.17 -21.45
CA THR A 466 -16.69 -22.29 -20.95
C THR A 466 -17.69 -21.84 -19.90
N GLY A 467 -18.93 -22.36 -19.96
CA GLY A 467 -20.00 -22.09 -18.98
C GLY A 467 -20.72 -20.76 -19.16
N ALA A 468 -20.49 -20.04 -20.25
CA ALA A 468 -21.28 -18.85 -20.61
C ALA A 468 -22.62 -19.26 -21.22
N ARG A 469 -23.65 -18.40 -21.05
CA ARG A 469 -24.99 -18.62 -21.68
C ARG A 469 -24.95 -18.53 -23.20
N VAL A 470 -24.01 -17.74 -23.72
CA VAL A 470 -23.76 -17.59 -25.16
C VAL A 470 -22.31 -17.97 -25.42
N PRO A 471 -22.01 -18.76 -26.49
CA PRO A 471 -20.65 -19.13 -26.83
C PRO A 471 -19.74 -17.93 -27.06
N GLY A 472 -18.47 -18.04 -26.70
CA GLY A 472 -17.51 -16.97 -26.91
C GLY A 472 -16.08 -17.46 -26.97
N LEU A 473 -15.20 -16.60 -27.47
CA LEU A 473 -13.76 -16.80 -27.53
C LEU A 473 -13.06 -15.66 -26.80
N ARG A 474 -12.05 -16.00 -26.02
CA ARG A 474 -11.09 -15.02 -25.51
C ARG A 474 -9.79 -15.11 -26.28
N LEU A 475 -9.37 -13.97 -26.85
CA LEU A 475 -8.15 -13.85 -27.61
C LEU A 475 -7.17 -13.01 -26.79
N HIS A 476 -5.96 -13.53 -26.59
CA HIS A 476 -4.85 -12.78 -26.05
C HIS A 476 -3.88 -12.46 -27.17
N LEU A 477 -3.76 -11.17 -27.52
CA LEU A 477 -2.93 -10.67 -28.60
C LEU A 477 -1.65 -10.07 -28.01
N ALA A 478 -0.53 -10.82 -28.06
CA ALA A 478 0.77 -10.32 -27.66
C ALA A 478 1.34 -9.33 -28.70
N THR A 479 2.20 -8.40 -28.25
CA THR A 479 2.91 -7.47 -29.15
C THR A 479 3.97 -8.22 -29.95
N ALA A 480 3.92 -8.13 -31.28
CA ALA A 480 5.05 -8.50 -32.13
C ALA A 480 6.15 -7.42 -32.06
N ASP A 481 7.42 -7.83 -32.16
CA ASP A 481 8.60 -6.97 -32.07
C ASP A 481 8.48 -5.66 -32.87
N GLY A 482 8.63 -4.52 -32.21
CA GLY A 482 8.80 -3.19 -32.80
C GLY A 482 7.61 -2.23 -32.75
N GLY A 483 6.48 -2.58 -32.09
CA GLY A 483 5.31 -1.71 -31.88
C GLY A 483 5.16 -1.25 -30.43
N VAL A 484 4.23 -0.32 -30.19
CA VAL A 484 3.87 0.20 -28.83
C VAL A 484 3.67 -0.96 -27.86
N PRO A 485 4.31 -0.98 -26.69
CA PRO A 485 4.24 -2.09 -25.75
C PRO A 485 2.84 -2.23 -25.15
N GLY A 486 2.29 -3.44 -25.13
CA GLY A 486 1.06 -3.77 -24.42
C GLY A 486 0.32 -4.94 -25.04
N ASP A 487 0.08 -5.98 -24.27
CA ASP A 487 -0.81 -7.08 -24.65
C ASP A 487 -2.25 -6.59 -24.69
N LEU A 488 -3.08 -7.17 -25.56
CA LEU A 488 -4.48 -6.79 -25.73
C LEU A 488 -5.36 -8.03 -25.60
N ASP A 489 -6.26 -8.02 -24.62
CA ASP A 489 -7.26 -9.06 -24.45
C ASP A 489 -8.55 -8.70 -25.22
N VAL A 490 -9.12 -9.67 -25.92
CA VAL A 490 -10.36 -9.51 -26.69
C VAL A 490 -11.36 -10.56 -26.23
N ASP A 491 -12.50 -10.11 -25.74
CA ASP A 491 -13.65 -10.96 -25.40
C ASP A 491 -14.65 -10.92 -26.57
N LEU A 492 -14.75 -12.02 -27.31
CA LEU A 492 -15.64 -12.18 -28.46
C LEU A 492 -16.81 -13.07 -28.09
N VAL A 493 -18.00 -12.51 -27.93
CA VAL A 493 -19.26 -13.24 -27.80
C VAL A 493 -19.82 -13.52 -29.20
N VAL A 494 -20.30 -14.74 -29.43
CA VAL A 494 -20.75 -15.18 -30.77
C VAL A 494 -22.21 -15.63 -30.71
N VAL A 495 -23.05 -15.02 -31.54
CA VAL A 495 -24.47 -15.29 -31.67
C VAL A 495 -24.77 -15.90 -33.04
N GLY A 496 -25.43 -17.05 -33.08
CA GLY A 496 -25.99 -17.60 -34.31
C GLY A 496 -27.28 -16.86 -34.67
N THR A 497 -27.42 -16.46 -35.95
CA THR A 497 -28.60 -15.72 -36.42
C THR A 497 -29.58 -16.57 -37.23
N GLY A 498 -29.26 -17.83 -37.43
CA GLY A 498 -30.08 -18.73 -38.21
C GLY A 498 -30.34 -18.20 -39.62
N TRP A 499 -31.59 -17.96 -39.91
CA TRP A 499 -32.03 -17.41 -41.19
C TRP A 499 -31.95 -15.88 -41.30
N LEU A 500 -31.78 -15.20 -40.14
CA LEU A 500 -31.71 -13.75 -40.10
C LEU A 500 -30.36 -13.25 -40.60
N ALA A 501 -30.38 -12.24 -41.44
CA ALA A 501 -29.13 -11.64 -41.93
C ALA A 501 -28.32 -11.04 -40.75
N PRO A 502 -27.01 -11.34 -40.55
CA PRO A 502 -26.22 -10.89 -39.44
C PRO A 502 -26.23 -9.36 -39.20
N ALA A 503 -26.35 -8.58 -40.28
CA ALA A 503 -26.46 -7.13 -40.21
C ALA A 503 -27.77 -6.63 -39.57
N GLN A 504 -28.82 -7.45 -39.53
CA GLN A 504 -30.12 -7.14 -38.93
C GLN A 504 -30.24 -7.69 -37.51
N ALA A 505 -29.31 -8.53 -37.05
CA ALA A 505 -29.37 -9.26 -35.79
C ALA A 505 -29.56 -8.33 -34.57
N VAL A 506 -28.92 -7.17 -34.53
CA VAL A 506 -29.08 -6.20 -33.45
C VAL A 506 -30.48 -5.60 -33.41
N ALA A 507 -31.02 -5.23 -34.56
CA ALA A 507 -32.36 -4.63 -34.66
C ALA A 507 -33.49 -5.64 -34.39
N GLN A 508 -33.33 -6.88 -34.86
CA GLN A 508 -34.33 -7.95 -34.75
C GLN A 508 -33.97 -9.00 -33.71
N ARG A 509 -33.15 -8.64 -32.71
CA ARG A 509 -32.63 -9.58 -31.68
C ARG A 509 -33.70 -10.32 -30.88
N ALA A 510 -34.88 -9.74 -30.75
CA ALA A 510 -36.00 -10.37 -30.09
C ALA A 510 -36.44 -11.72 -30.75
N GLU A 511 -36.13 -11.91 -32.02
CA GLU A 511 -36.46 -13.12 -32.79
C GLU A 511 -35.41 -14.24 -32.59
N LEU A 512 -34.25 -13.94 -31.95
CA LEU A 512 -33.13 -14.87 -31.82
C LEU A 512 -33.08 -15.63 -30.47
N GLY A 513 -34.13 -15.53 -29.66
CA GLY A 513 -34.18 -16.10 -28.32
C GLY A 513 -33.51 -15.21 -27.25
N GLU A 514 -33.80 -15.52 -25.97
CA GLU A 514 -33.44 -14.65 -24.84
C GLU A 514 -31.93 -14.43 -24.69
N ALA A 515 -31.14 -15.49 -24.74
CA ALA A 515 -29.70 -15.41 -24.56
C ALA A 515 -29.01 -14.58 -25.66
N ALA A 516 -29.40 -14.79 -26.90
CA ALA A 516 -28.92 -14.03 -28.06
C ALA A 516 -29.36 -12.55 -27.99
N ALA A 517 -30.63 -12.29 -27.65
CA ALA A 517 -31.15 -10.94 -27.46
C ALA A 517 -30.40 -10.17 -26.38
N VAL A 518 -30.06 -10.80 -25.24
CA VAL A 518 -29.27 -10.23 -24.17
C VAL A 518 -27.84 -9.91 -24.64
N ALA A 519 -27.18 -10.82 -25.39
CA ALA A 519 -25.84 -10.59 -25.89
C ALA A 519 -25.78 -9.41 -26.88
N LEU A 520 -26.72 -9.37 -27.81
CA LEU A 520 -26.83 -8.31 -28.83
C LEU A 520 -27.31 -6.98 -28.24
N SER A 521 -28.01 -6.98 -27.09
CA SER A 521 -28.40 -5.73 -26.43
C SER A 521 -27.20 -4.90 -26.00
N ALA A 522 -26.02 -5.50 -25.78
CA ALA A 522 -24.80 -4.77 -25.43
C ALA A 522 -24.42 -3.68 -26.48
N VAL A 523 -24.78 -3.90 -27.76
CA VAL A 523 -24.58 -2.90 -28.83
C VAL A 523 -25.51 -1.72 -28.61
N SER A 524 -26.80 -1.98 -28.41
CA SER A 524 -27.84 -0.97 -28.22
C SER A 524 -27.70 -0.27 -26.88
N ASP A 525 -27.24 -0.96 -25.82
CA ASP A 525 -27.00 -0.39 -24.52
C ASP A 525 -25.91 0.72 -24.59
N ALA A 526 -24.82 0.45 -25.29
CA ALA A 526 -23.76 1.44 -25.49
C ALA A 526 -24.27 2.67 -26.29
N GLU A 527 -25.09 2.45 -27.33
CA GLU A 527 -25.69 3.52 -28.12
C GLU A 527 -26.72 4.32 -27.33
N ALA A 528 -27.54 3.67 -26.50
CA ALA A 528 -28.53 4.33 -25.65
C ALA A 528 -27.85 5.19 -24.56
N VAL A 529 -26.75 4.73 -23.97
CA VAL A 529 -25.95 5.58 -23.04
C VAL A 529 -25.44 6.82 -23.73
N LEU A 530 -24.83 6.67 -24.92
CA LEU A 530 -24.31 7.81 -25.69
C LEU A 530 -25.40 8.77 -26.17
N ALA A 531 -26.58 8.24 -26.54
CA ALA A 531 -27.72 9.06 -26.90
C ALA A 531 -28.29 9.84 -25.70
N ALA A 532 -28.32 9.22 -24.50
CA ALA A 532 -28.82 9.86 -23.28
C ALA A 532 -27.99 11.05 -22.82
N VAL A 533 -26.67 11.06 -23.10
CA VAL A 533 -25.76 12.16 -22.74
C VAL A 533 -25.63 13.21 -23.85
N GLY A 534 -26.11 12.93 -25.08
CA GLY A 534 -26.18 13.86 -26.20
C GLY A 534 -24.81 14.48 -26.56
N ASP A 535 -24.71 15.78 -26.53
CA ASP A 535 -23.49 16.56 -26.80
C ASP A 535 -22.48 16.54 -25.65
N ARG A 536 -22.87 16.08 -24.45
CA ARG A 536 -22.01 16.01 -23.27
C ARG A 536 -21.14 14.72 -23.21
N ARG A 537 -20.87 14.09 -24.35
CA ARG A 537 -20.09 12.83 -24.42
C ARG A 537 -18.71 12.92 -23.78
N ALA A 538 -18.02 14.04 -23.95
CA ALA A 538 -16.69 14.26 -23.36
C ALA A 538 -16.74 14.29 -21.81
N ALA A 539 -17.72 14.97 -21.24
CA ALA A 539 -17.95 15.02 -19.78
C ALA A 539 -18.30 13.62 -19.24
N PHE A 540 -19.17 12.90 -19.95
CA PHE A 540 -19.52 11.52 -19.61
C PHE A 540 -18.30 10.59 -19.64
N ALA A 541 -17.53 10.60 -20.73
CA ALA A 541 -16.37 9.73 -20.90
C ALA A 541 -15.37 9.94 -19.78
N ARG A 542 -15.08 11.20 -19.43
CA ARG A 542 -14.20 11.56 -18.34
C ARG A 542 -14.75 11.09 -16.99
N LEU A 543 -15.99 11.46 -16.63
CA LEU A 543 -16.60 11.08 -15.37
C LEU A 543 -16.65 9.56 -15.22
N ALA A 544 -17.11 8.84 -16.24
CA ALA A 544 -17.19 7.38 -16.21
C ALA A 544 -15.82 6.71 -16.06
N THR A 545 -14.77 7.26 -16.69
CA THR A 545 -13.38 6.77 -16.53
C THR A 545 -12.90 6.98 -15.09
N GLU A 546 -13.07 8.17 -14.54
CA GLU A 546 -12.67 8.54 -13.18
C GLU A 546 -13.38 7.66 -12.13
N VAL A 547 -14.70 7.51 -12.26
CA VAL A 547 -15.52 6.67 -11.35
C VAL A 547 -15.14 5.19 -11.46
N LYS A 548 -14.91 4.66 -12.66
CA LYS A 548 -14.50 3.27 -12.85
C LYS A 548 -13.10 3.00 -12.29
N ALA A 549 -12.17 3.96 -12.43
CA ALA A 549 -10.85 3.86 -11.81
C ALA A 549 -10.94 3.80 -10.28
N TRP A 550 -11.76 4.69 -9.69
CA TRP A 550 -12.04 4.67 -8.28
C TRP A 550 -12.68 3.33 -7.82
N ALA A 551 -13.75 2.89 -8.52
CA ALA A 551 -14.43 1.64 -8.20
C ALA A 551 -13.50 0.42 -8.29
N ARG A 552 -12.57 0.42 -9.26
CA ARG A 552 -11.56 -0.63 -9.43
C ARG A 552 -10.61 -0.70 -8.25
N VAL A 553 -10.11 0.43 -7.77
CA VAL A 553 -9.22 0.50 -6.61
C VAL A 553 -9.94 0.07 -5.32
N ARG A 554 -11.25 0.36 -5.22
CA ARG A 554 -12.09 -0.03 -4.08
C ARG A 554 -12.61 -1.46 -4.14
N GLY A 555 -12.32 -2.21 -5.23
CA GLY A 555 -12.79 -3.59 -5.40
C GLY A 555 -14.29 -3.71 -5.66
N LEU A 556 -14.94 -2.62 -6.13
CA LEU A 556 -16.38 -2.54 -6.36
C LEU A 556 -16.77 -2.74 -7.84
N ASP A 557 -15.81 -3.04 -8.71
CA ASP A 557 -15.95 -3.07 -10.18
C ASP A 557 -16.25 -4.46 -10.76
N SER A 558 -16.48 -5.47 -9.94
CA SER A 558 -16.59 -6.86 -10.41
C SER A 558 -17.90 -7.54 -10.00
N ALA A 559 -18.80 -7.73 -10.96
CA ALA A 559 -20.07 -8.41 -10.76
C ALA A 559 -19.93 -9.87 -10.25
N PRO A 560 -18.99 -10.70 -10.70
CA PRO A 560 -18.76 -12.02 -10.13
C PRO A 560 -18.43 -12.00 -8.63
N PHE A 561 -17.81 -10.93 -8.15
CA PHE A 561 -17.42 -10.73 -6.75
C PHE A 561 -18.43 -9.90 -5.96
N GLY A 562 -19.65 -9.75 -6.46
CA GLY A 562 -20.74 -9.03 -5.80
C GLY A 562 -20.75 -7.51 -6.04
N GLY A 563 -19.77 -6.96 -6.75
CA GLY A 563 -19.71 -5.54 -7.10
C GLY A 563 -20.59 -5.17 -8.30
N LEU A 564 -20.47 -3.93 -8.79
CA LEU A 564 -21.21 -3.42 -9.93
C LEU A 564 -20.49 -3.71 -11.25
N PRO A 565 -21.21 -4.15 -12.31
CA PRO A 565 -20.61 -4.27 -13.63
C PRO A 565 -20.30 -2.90 -14.24
N GLY A 566 -19.41 -2.88 -15.23
CA GLY A 566 -19.01 -1.66 -15.94
C GLY A 566 -20.18 -0.88 -16.56
N LEU A 567 -21.23 -1.57 -16.99
CA LEU A 567 -22.45 -0.94 -17.52
C LEU A 567 -23.20 -0.15 -16.42
N ALA A 568 -23.34 -0.71 -15.21
CA ALA A 568 -23.98 -0.01 -14.10
C ALA A 568 -23.27 1.31 -13.79
N TRP A 569 -21.94 1.29 -13.68
CA TRP A 569 -21.14 2.51 -13.51
C TRP A 569 -21.34 3.53 -14.64
N SER A 570 -21.46 3.04 -15.89
CA SER A 570 -21.72 3.90 -17.04
C SER A 570 -23.14 4.52 -17.00
N VAL A 571 -24.16 3.77 -16.57
CA VAL A 571 -25.52 4.28 -16.38
C VAL A 571 -25.57 5.34 -15.29
N LEU A 572 -24.93 5.10 -14.13
CA LEU A 572 -24.86 6.07 -13.04
C LEU A 572 -24.17 7.37 -13.49
N ALA A 573 -23.02 7.27 -14.16
CA ALA A 573 -22.31 8.42 -14.70
C ALA A 573 -23.12 9.17 -15.78
N ALA A 574 -23.78 8.47 -16.68
CA ALA A 574 -24.61 9.07 -17.72
C ALA A 574 -25.82 9.81 -17.13
N ARG A 575 -26.47 9.23 -16.11
CA ARG A 575 -27.57 9.91 -15.41
C ARG A 575 -27.11 11.17 -14.70
N THR A 576 -25.97 11.13 -13.99
CA THR A 576 -25.39 12.32 -13.37
C THR A 576 -25.12 13.42 -14.42
N VAL A 577 -24.43 13.08 -15.52
CA VAL A 577 -24.16 14.07 -16.59
C VAL A 577 -25.42 14.66 -17.19
N ARG A 578 -26.47 13.86 -17.35
CA ARG A 578 -27.75 14.31 -17.91
C ARG A 578 -28.50 15.28 -16.98
N THR A 579 -28.46 15.03 -15.66
CA THR A 579 -29.22 15.82 -14.67
C THR A 579 -28.45 17.01 -14.10
N ALA A 580 -27.13 16.96 -14.08
CA ALA A 580 -26.27 18.02 -13.56
C ALA A 580 -26.21 19.25 -14.48
N ASP A 581 -26.01 20.44 -13.90
CA ASP A 581 -25.79 21.66 -14.67
C ASP A 581 -24.62 21.50 -15.65
N ALA A 582 -24.82 21.91 -16.89
CA ALA A 582 -23.83 21.79 -17.95
C ALA A 582 -22.58 22.69 -17.71
N ARG A 583 -22.66 23.65 -16.82
CA ARG A 583 -21.58 24.58 -16.49
C ARG A 583 -20.63 24.08 -15.41
N LEU A 584 -20.95 22.96 -14.75
CA LEU A 584 -20.10 22.38 -13.73
C LEU A 584 -18.73 22.00 -14.33
N SER A 585 -17.68 22.37 -13.61
CA SER A 585 -16.32 21.91 -13.88
C SER A 585 -16.22 20.39 -13.69
N PRO A 586 -15.21 19.73 -14.24
CA PRO A 586 -15.02 18.28 -14.05
C PRO A 586 -14.95 17.84 -12.57
N GLY A 587 -14.29 18.62 -11.71
CA GLY A 587 -14.22 18.34 -10.28
C GLY A 587 -15.56 18.48 -9.55
N GLU A 588 -16.34 19.51 -9.92
CA GLU A 588 -17.70 19.71 -9.39
C GLU A 588 -18.65 18.60 -9.86
N LEU A 589 -18.53 18.16 -11.11
CA LEU A 589 -19.32 17.05 -11.65
C LEU A 589 -18.98 15.73 -10.96
N LEU A 590 -17.71 15.48 -10.65
CA LEU A 590 -17.27 14.32 -9.88
C LEU A 590 -17.82 14.35 -8.45
N ARG A 591 -17.81 15.50 -7.80
CA ARG A 591 -18.39 15.73 -6.48
C ARG A 591 -19.90 15.49 -6.48
N GLU A 592 -20.60 16.02 -7.49
CA GLU A 592 -22.04 15.79 -7.70
C GLU A 592 -22.37 14.32 -7.85
N PHE A 593 -21.53 13.57 -8.59
CA PHE A 593 -21.66 12.11 -8.72
C PHE A 593 -21.59 11.44 -7.35
N PHE A 594 -20.52 11.65 -6.59
CA PHE A 594 -20.32 10.94 -5.33
C PHE A 594 -21.37 11.36 -4.28
N GLY A 595 -21.67 12.65 -4.14
CA GLY A 595 -22.68 13.16 -3.20
C GLY A 595 -24.10 12.70 -3.54
N GLY A 596 -24.48 12.80 -4.80
CA GLY A 596 -25.81 12.38 -5.26
C GLY A 596 -26.05 10.89 -5.05
N TRP A 597 -25.08 10.04 -5.40
CA TRP A 597 -25.23 8.58 -5.24
C TRP A 597 -25.02 8.12 -3.79
N ALA A 598 -24.25 8.80 -2.96
CA ALA A 598 -24.17 8.53 -1.52
C ALA A 598 -25.50 8.80 -0.80
N ALA A 599 -26.26 9.81 -1.26
CA ALA A 599 -27.56 10.15 -0.70
C ALA A 599 -28.76 9.44 -1.36
N TRP A 600 -28.52 8.65 -2.42
CA TRP A 600 -29.57 7.99 -3.18
C TRP A 600 -30.28 6.90 -2.36
N ASP A 601 -31.62 6.87 -2.43
CA ASP A 601 -32.38 5.72 -1.91
C ASP A 601 -32.32 4.56 -2.90
N TRP A 602 -31.42 3.60 -2.65
CA TRP A 602 -31.19 2.45 -3.53
C TRP A 602 -32.38 1.51 -3.70
N ARG A 603 -33.47 1.74 -2.97
CA ARG A 603 -34.76 1.07 -3.23
C ARG A 603 -35.42 1.63 -4.50
N GLU A 604 -35.08 2.85 -4.91
CA GLU A 604 -35.53 3.43 -6.17
C GLU A 604 -34.67 2.92 -7.34
N PRO A 605 -35.26 2.39 -8.39
CA PRO A 605 -34.53 1.94 -9.57
C PRO A 605 -33.84 3.10 -10.30
N VAL A 606 -32.65 2.83 -10.81
CA VAL A 606 -31.87 3.79 -11.61
C VAL A 606 -31.87 3.36 -13.07
N GLY A 607 -32.35 4.24 -13.97
CA GLY A 607 -32.34 4.02 -15.41
C GLY A 607 -32.14 5.30 -16.20
N LEU A 608 -31.91 5.17 -17.50
CA LEU A 608 -31.79 6.28 -18.45
C LEU A 608 -33.11 6.56 -19.24
N GLY A 609 -34.12 5.70 -19.12
CA GLY A 609 -35.43 5.82 -19.73
C GLY A 609 -36.57 5.69 -18.70
N GLU A 610 -37.83 5.74 -19.18
CA GLU A 610 -39.06 5.57 -18.38
C GLU A 610 -39.49 4.10 -18.22
N ALA A 611 -38.57 3.14 -18.43
CA ALA A 611 -38.91 1.74 -18.36
C ALA A 611 -39.35 1.32 -16.94
N ALA A 612 -40.42 0.52 -16.85
CA ALA A 612 -40.87 -0.02 -15.58
C ALA A 612 -39.79 -0.95 -14.98
N PRO A 613 -39.54 -0.85 -13.65
CA PRO A 613 -38.59 -1.71 -13.00
C PRO A 613 -39.05 -3.16 -13.00
N PRO A 614 -38.12 -4.13 -12.95
CA PRO A 614 -38.47 -5.53 -12.78
C PRO A 614 -39.22 -5.75 -11.47
N THR A 615 -40.19 -6.71 -11.49
CA THR A 615 -41.09 -6.96 -10.35
C THR A 615 -40.41 -7.68 -9.17
N ALA A 616 -39.22 -8.23 -9.33
CA ALA A 616 -38.48 -8.92 -8.29
C ALA A 616 -37.80 -7.95 -7.31
N PRO A 617 -37.96 -8.11 -5.98
CA PRO A 617 -37.26 -7.28 -5.01
C PRO A 617 -35.77 -7.49 -5.11
N SER A 618 -35.01 -6.39 -5.21
CA SER A 618 -33.56 -6.36 -5.24
C SER A 618 -33.05 -5.32 -4.26
N ALA A 619 -31.89 -5.57 -3.67
CA ALA A 619 -31.25 -4.61 -2.78
C ALA A 619 -30.87 -3.29 -3.50
N MET A 620 -30.60 -3.40 -4.81
CA MET A 620 -30.26 -2.29 -5.69
C MET A 620 -30.66 -2.65 -7.12
N THR A 621 -31.29 -1.72 -7.83
CA THR A 621 -31.69 -1.94 -9.23
C THR A 621 -31.12 -0.85 -10.13
N VAL A 622 -30.16 -1.20 -10.96
CA VAL A 622 -29.70 -0.38 -12.10
C VAL A 622 -30.16 -1.06 -13.38
N LEU A 623 -30.94 -0.35 -14.19
CA LEU A 623 -31.57 -0.87 -15.39
C LEU A 623 -30.66 -0.76 -16.60
N THR A 624 -30.68 -1.79 -17.47
CA THR A 624 -30.05 -1.68 -18.80
C THR A 624 -30.78 -0.64 -19.64
N PRO A 625 -30.03 0.15 -20.43
CA PRO A 625 -30.63 1.28 -21.19
C PRO A 625 -31.52 0.88 -22.34
N SER A 626 -31.40 -0.36 -22.88
CA SER A 626 -32.13 -0.83 -24.05
C SER A 626 -32.89 -2.12 -23.78
N ALA A 627 -33.88 -2.44 -24.62
CA ALA A 627 -34.65 -3.67 -24.52
C ALA A 627 -33.81 -4.93 -24.92
N PRO A 628 -33.99 -6.05 -24.24
CA PRO A 628 -34.86 -6.27 -23.07
C PRO A 628 -34.33 -5.57 -21.83
N VAL A 629 -35.14 -4.69 -21.27
CA VAL A 629 -34.74 -3.95 -20.03
C VAL A 629 -34.74 -4.91 -18.86
N ARG A 630 -33.61 -4.97 -18.15
CA ARG A 630 -33.40 -5.84 -17.00
C ARG A 630 -32.52 -5.15 -15.97
N SER A 631 -32.47 -5.67 -14.75
CA SER A 631 -31.46 -5.24 -13.79
C SER A 631 -30.08 -5.77 -14.20
N CYS A 632 -29.06 -4.92 -14.16
CA CYS A 632 -27.66 -5.33 -14.30
C CYS A 632 -26.95 -5.47 -12.93
N THR A 633 -27.70 -5.35 -11.83
CA THR A 633 -27.17 -5.38 -10.45
C THR A 633 -27.84 -6.45 -9.56
N GLU A 634 -28.43 -7.52 -10.15
CA GLU A 634 -29.09 -8.61 -9.43
C GLU A 634 -28.19 -9.34 -8.40
N GLN A 635 -26.87 -9.28 -8.62
CA GLN A 635 -25.88 -9.90 -7.74
C GLN A 635 -25.55 -9.06 -6.50
N VAL A 636 -26.03 -7.83 -6.42
CA VAL A 636 -25.67 -6.90 -5.34
C VAL A 636 -26.47 -7.24 -4.09
N SER A 637 -25.77 -7.55 -2.99
CA SER A 637 -26.38 -7.86 -1.70
C SER A 637 -26.67 -6.58 -0.89
N PRO A 638 -27.54 -6.62 0.13
CA PRO A 638 -27.74 -5.50 1.04
C PRO A 638 -26.44 -5.01 1.69
N ALA A 639 -25.52 -5.91 2.04
CA ALA A 639 -24.23 -5.57 2.61
C ALA A 639 -23.34 -4.84 1.58
N THR A 640 -23.39 -5.25 0.31
CA THR A 640 -22.67 -4.53 -0.77
C THR A 640 -23.26 -3.14 -0.97
N VAL A 641 -24.58 -2.96 -0.89
CA VAL A 641 -25.20 -1.62 -0.98
C VAL A 641 -24.71 -0.73 0.16
N GLN A 642 -24.66 -1.24 1.38
CA GLN A 642 -24.16 -0.50 2.53
C GLN A 642 -22.69 -0.10 2.34
N LEU A 643 -21.85 -1.04 1.89
CA LEU A 643 -20.44 -0.80 1.58
C LEU A 643 -20.29 0.28 0.48
N LEU A 644 -21.04 0.14 -0.61
CA LEU A 644 -21.03 1.09 -1.72
C LEU A 644 -21.42 2.49 -1.25
N THR A 645 -22.50 2.63 -0.49
CA THR A 645 -22.97 3.92 0.05
C THR A 645 -21.90 4.55 0.94
N GLN A 646 -21.26 3.78 1.81
CA GLN A 646 -20.17 4.25 2.65
C GLN A 646 -18.97 4.72 1.83
N GLU A 647 -18.55 3.97 0.81
CA GLU A 647 -17.41 4.32 -0.05
C GLU A 647 -17.71 5.58 -0.90
N LEU A 648 -18.94 5.71 -1.41
CA LEU A 648 -19.39 6.91 -2.12
C LEU A 648 -19.36 8.15 -1.20
N TYR A 649 -19.84 8.01 0.04
CA TYR A 649 -19.80 9.08 1.03
C TYR A 649 -18.35 9.49 1.35
N LEU A 650 -17.45 8.52 1.59
CA LEU A 650 -16.05 8.82 1.85
C LEU A 650 -15.36 9.51 0.67
N ALA A 651 -15.72 9.15 -0.57
CA ALA A 651 -15.20 9.82 -1.75
C ALA A 651 -15.72 11.26 -1.87
N TRP A 652 -16.99 11.48 -1.55
CA TRP A 652 -17.57 12.83 -1.50
C TRP A 652 -16.93 13.69 -0.42
N ASP A 653 -16.75 13.17 0.79
CA ASP A 653 -16.14 13.88 1.92
C ASP A 653 -14.69 14.31 1.62
N LEU A 654 -13.92 13.43 0.96
CA LEU A 654 -12.58 13.75 0.47
C LEU A 654 -12.60 14.91 -0.53
N LEU A 655 -13.57 14.95 -1.45
CA LEU A 655 -13.71 16.02 -2.45
C LEU A 655 -14.14 17.34 -1.81
N GLU A 656 -15.04 17.31 -0.84
CA GLU A 656 -15.45 18.49 -0.07
C GLU A 656 -14.27 19.07 0.71
N THR A 657 -13.52 18.22 1.42
CA THR A 657 -12.33 18.61 2.17
C THR A 657 -11.27 19.21 1.25
N ALA A 658 -11.04 18.60 0.09
CA ALA A 658 -10.08 19.08 -0.90
C ALA A 658 -10.48 20.44 -1.47
N THR A 659 -11.79 20.67 -1.72
CA THR A 659 -12.31 21.96 -2.19
C THR A 659 -12.06 23.06 -1.16
N GLY A 660 -12.26 22.78 0.13
CA GLY A 660 -12.03 23.74 1.21
C GLY A 660 -10.55 24.06 1.48
N THR A 661 -9.65 23.13 1.19
CA THR A 661 -8.21 23.24 1.48
C THR A 661 -7.35 23.50 0.25
N GLY A 662 -7.88 23.37 -0.96
CA GLY A 662 -7.10 23.42 -2.22
C GLY A 662 -6.20 22.20 -2.43
N ALA A 663 -6.38 21.12 -1.67
CA ALA A 663 -5.59 19.91 -1.78
C ALA A 663 -6.01 19.05 -2.99
N ASP A 664 -5.09 18.23 -3.52
CA ASP A 664 -5.43 17.25 -4.56
C ASP A 664 -6.20 16.07 -3.93
N PRO A 665 -7.45 15.77 -4.33
CA PRO A 665 -8.23 14.67 -3.77
C PRO A 665 -7.82 13.28 -4.31
N TRP A 666 -7.14 13.22 -5.46
CA TRP A 666 -6.88 11.99 -6.16
C TRP A 666 -6.07 10.96 -5.37
N PRO A 667 -5.03 11.33 -4.61
CA PRO A 667 -4.33 10.37 -3.76
C PRO A 667 -5.26 9.62 -2.80
N GLY A 668 -6.18 10.35 -2.16
CA GLY A 668 -7.17 9.76 -1.25
C GLY A 668 -8.23 8.91 -1.97
N LEU A 669 -8.73 9.38 -3.12
CA LEU A 669 -9.71 8.66 -3.93
C LEU A 669 -9.17 7.33 -4.46
N LEU A 670 -7.89 7.29 -4.85
CA LEU A 670 -7.24 6.13 -5.45
C LEU A 670 -6.46 5.27 -4.44
N THR A 671 -6.53 5.57 -3.14
CA THR A 671 -6.02 4.69 -2.09
C THR A 671 -7.11 3.71 -1.67
N PRO A 672 -6.87 2.39 -1.72
CA PRO A 672 -7.84 1.41 -1.25
C PRO A 672 -8.20 1.66 0.22
N SER A 673 -9.48 1.59 0.57
CA SER A 673 -9.86 1.57 1.98
C SER A 673 -9.25 0.34 2.65
N PRO A 674 -8.63 0.49 3.85
CA PRO A 674 -8.07 -0.66 4.55
C PRO A 674 -9.17 -1.68 4.85
N PRO A 675 -9.10 -2.90 4.30
CA PRO A 675 -10.14 -3.89 4.54
C PRO A 675 -10.10 -4.46 5.97
N GLN A 676 -9.00 -4.22 6.71
CA GLN A 676 -8.74 -4.81 8.03
C GLN A 676 -9.76 -4.40 9.10
N GLY A 677 -10.24 -3.16 9.07
CA GLY A 677 -11.22 -2.66 10.04
C GLY A 677 -12.64 -3.19 9.83
N ARG A 678 -12.90 -3.90 8.74
CA ARG A 678 -14.24 -4.39 8.37
C ARG A 678 -14.46 -5.85 8.68
N HIS A 679 -13.40 -6.65 8.75
CA HIS A 679 -13.48 -8.10 8.90
C HIS A 679 -12.65 -8.57 10.09
N LEU A 680 -13.27 -9.37 10.97
CA LEU A 680 -12.60 -9.97 12.13
C LEU A 680 -11.75 -11.19 11.74
N ALA A 681 -12.05 -11.82 10.61
CA ALA A 681 -11.30 -12.95 10.09
C ALA A 681 -11.27 -12.93 8.56
N TRP A 682 -10.33 -13.65 7.99
CA TRP A 682 -10.12 -13.78 6.56
C TRP A 682 -10.05 -15.25 6.16
N ALA A 683 -10.54 -15.55 4.96
CA ALA A 683 -10.26 -16.81 4.29
C ALA A 683 -9.43 -16.57 3.05
N ILE A 684 -8.54 -17.52 2.76
CA ILE A 684 -7.71 -17.53 1.56
C ILE A 684 -8.28 -18.58 0.62
N LEU A 685 -8.67 -18.11 -0.56
CA LEU A 685 -9.05 -18.98 -1.67
C LEU A 685 -7.81 -19.20 -2.54
N THR A 686 -7.29 -20.42 -2.53
CA THR A 686 -6.16 -20.84 -3.36
C THR A 686 -6.67 -21.65 -4.54
N VAL A 687 -6.25 -21.26 -5.75
CA VAL A 687 -6.50 -22.00 -6.99
C VAL A 687 -5.17 -22.45 -7.55
N ARG A 688 -4.95 -23.77 -7.67
CA ARG A 688 -3.71 -24.36 -8.19
C ARG A 688 -3.94 -24.97 -9.57
N ALA A 689 -2.91 -24.93 -10.38
CA ALA A 689 -2.86 -25.77 -11.57
C ALA A 689 -2.96 -27.24 -11.12
N VAL A 690 -3.92 -27.98 -11.68
CA VAL A 690 -3.98 -29.42 -11.46
C VAL A 690 -3.20 -30.04 -12.60
N ASP A 691 -2.19 -30.83 -12.28
CA ASP A 691 -1.47 -31.63 -13.25
C ASP A 691 -2.48 -32.51 -14.03
N ALA A 692 -2.89 -32.07 -15.19
CA ALA A 692 -3.37 -33.00 -16.17
C ALA A 692 -2.16 -33.90 -16.43
N ALA A 693 -2.27 -35.19 -16.15
CA ALA A 693 -1.26 -36.16 -16.47
C ALA A 693 -0.89 -36.04 -17.96
N SER A 694 -0.03 -35.08 -18.26
CA SER A 694 0.44 -34.79 -19.60
C SER A 694 1.73 -35.56 -19.83
N VAL A 695 1.69 -36.46 -20.78
CA VAL A 695 2.79 -37.25 -21.29
C VAL A 695 3.98 -36.39 -21.77
N ASP A 696 3.81 -35.05 -21.88
CA ASP A 696 4.80 -34.14 -22.50
C ASP A 696 5.32 -32.98 -21.63
N GLY A 697 4.98 -32.87 -20.34
CA GLY A 697 5.65 -31.91 -19.41
C GLY A 697 5.66 -30.42 -19.85
N SER A 698 4.72 -29.95 -20.72
CA SER A 698 4.75 -28.58 -21.20
C SER A 698 4.09 -27.60 -20.20
N SER A 699 4.80 -26.54 -19.80
CA SER A 699 4.29 -25.47 -18.93
C SER A 699 3.02 -24.78 -19.44
N VAL A 700 2.79 -24.82 -20.75
CA VAL A 700 1.62 -24.24 -21.42
C VAL A 700 0.31 -24.94 -21.05
N ALA A 701 0.34 -26.26 -20.89
CA ALA A 701 -0.84 -27.03 -20.49
C ALA A 701 -1.29 -26.72 -19.04
N SER A 702 -0.35 -26.47 -18.15
CA SER A 702 -0.60 -26.08 -16.74
C SER A 702 -1.26 -24.69 -16.65
N GLU A 703 -0.77 -23.72 -17.41
CA GLU A 703 -1.38 -22.37 -17.46
C GLU A 703 -2.82 -22.37 -18.01
N GLU A 704 -3.07 -23.21 -19.02
CA GLU A 704 -4.42 -23.36 -19.59
C GLU A 704 -5.40 -24.00 -18.61
N ALA A 705 -4.97 -25.02 -17.89
CA ALA A 705 -5.77 -25.66 -16.86
C ALA A 705 -6.08 -24.69 -15.69
N LEU A 706 -5.08 -23.91 -15.26
CA LEU A 706 -5.23 -22.90 -14.24
C LEU A 706 -6.22 -21.81 -14.66
N ALA A 707 -6.06 -21.26 -15.87
CA ALA A 707 -6.96 -20.24 -16.42
C ALA A 707 -8.40 -20.71 -16.55
N GLY A 708 -8.62 -21.96 -16.97
CA GLY A 708 -9.94 -22.56 -17.03
C GLY A 708 -10.58 -22.74 -15.64
N THR A 709 -9.78 -23.12 -14.64
CA THR A 709 -10.26 -23.23 -13.26
C THR A 709 -10.58 -21.86 -12.66
N LEU A 710 -9.75 -20.85 -12.91
CA LEU A 710 -10.00 -19.48 -12.49
C LEU A 710 -11.32 -18.91 -13.06
N GLY A 711 -11.63 -19.20 -14.33
CA GLY A 711 -12.91 -18.83 -14.93
C GLY A 711 -14.10 -19.45 -14.20
N ARG A 712 -14.04 -20.74 -13.86
CA ARG A 712 -15.09 -21.43 -13.09
C ARG A 712 -15.19 -20.90 -11.65
N VAL A 713 -14.07 -20.62 -10.99
CA VAL A 713 -14.02 -20.01 -9.66
C VAL A 713 -14.71 -18.65 -9.67
N ARG A 714 -14.38 -17.78 -10.63
CA ARG A 714 -15.05 -16.48 -10.79
C ARG A 714 -16.56 -16.64 -10.98
N GLY A 715 -16.99 -17.57 -11.82
CA GLY A 715 -18.42 -17.86 -12.05
C GLY A 715 -19.16 -18.36 -10.80
N ARG A 716 -18.47 -19.02 -9.86
CA ARG A 716 -19.05 -19.54 -8.61
C ARG A 716 -18.87 -18.63 -7.38
N MET A 717 -18.18 -17.52 -7.51
CA MET A 717 -17.88 -16.63 -6.36
C MET A 717 -19.16 -16.10 -5.71
N ARG A 718 -20.17 -15.72 -6.53
CA ARG A 718 -21.49 -15.32 -6.02
C ARG A 718 -22.15 -16.38 -5.13
N ALA A 719 -22.07 -17.65 -5.55
CA ALA A 719 -22.63 -18.75 -4.76
C ALA A 719 -21.90 -18.91 -3.43
N LEU A 720 -20.57 -18.73 -3.40
CA LEU A 720 -19.80 -18.75 -2.16
C LEU A 720 -20.26 -17.63 -1.20
N LEU A 721 -20.35 -16.40 -1.70
CA LEU A 721 -20.79 -15.26 -0.88
C LEU A 721 -22.23 -15.44 -0.38
N ALA A 722 -23.13 -15.98 -1.20
CA ALA A 722 -24.49 -16.31 -0.78
C ALA A 722 -24.52 -17.38 0.31
N THR A 723 -23.72 -18.45 0.17
CA THR A 723 -23.63 -19.51 1.19
C THR A 723 -23.05 -18.98 2.51
N LEU A 724 -22.05 -18.10 2.45
CA LEU A 724 -21.51 -17.44 3.65
C LEU A 724 -22.57 -16.55 4.32
N ALA A 725 -23.36 -15.82 3.54
CA ALA A 725 -24.46 -15.00 4.06
C ALA A 725 -25.52 -15.84 4.74
N GLU A 726 -25.95 -16.96 4.13
CA GLU A 726 -26.90 -17.95 4.72
C GLU A 726 -26.32 -18.58 5.99
N ALA A 727 -25.01 -18.73 6.07
CA ALA A 727 -24.32 -19.26 7.24
C ALA A 727 -24.12 -18.22 8.38
N GLY A 728 -24.69 -17.01 8.24
CA GLY A 728 -24.64 -15.97 9.27
C GLY A 728 -23.52 -14.92 9.08
N THR A 729 -22.89 -14.89 7.91
CA THR A 729 -21.85 -13.91 7.54
C THR A 729 -22.32 -13.09 6.33
N PRO A 730 -23.36 -12.25 6.47
CA PRO A 730 -23.95 -11.50 5.36
C PRO A 730 -23.05 -10.41 4.79
N ASP A 731 -22.07 -9.97 5.56
CA ASP A 731 -21.07 -8.94 5.21
C ASP A 731 -19.73 -9.54 4.72
N ALA A 732 -19.73 -10.82 4.31
CA ALA A 732 -18.60 -11.42 3.63
C ALA A 732 -18.30 -10.69 2.31
N GLN A 733 -17.03 -10.43 2.05
CA GLN A 733 -16.57 -9.71 0.86
C GLN A 733 -15.38 -10.42 0.22
N ALA A 734 -15.48 -10.75 -1.05
CA ALA A 734 -14.36 -11.28 -1.83
C ALA A 734 -13.68 -10.14 -2.59
N TRP A 735 -12.35 -10.06 -2.48
CA TRP A 735 -11.58 -9.08 -3.25
C TRP A 735 -11.43 -9.57 -4.70
N PRO A 736 -11.74 -8.75 -5.73
CA PRO A 736 -11.82 -9.22 -7.11
C PRO A 736 -10.47 -9.51 -7.77
N ARG A 737 -9.39 -9.05 -7.15
CA ARG A 737 -8.01 -9.27 -7.65
C ARG A 737 -7.27 -10.22 -6.73
N PRO A 738 -6.46 -11.12 -7.30
CA PRO A 738 -5.60 -11.97 -6.49
C PRO A 738 -4.54 -11.09 -5.79
N PHE A 739 -4.18 -11.45 -4.58
CA PHE A 739 -3.07 -10.82 -3.86
C PHE A 739 -1.75 -11.55 -4.13
N GLU A 740 -1.83 -12.77 -4.67
CA GLU A 740 -0.68 -13.56 -5.09
C GLU A 740 -1.02 -14.27 -6.39
N SER A 741 -0.15 -14.11 -7.40
CA SER A 741 -0.27 -14.77 -8.70
C SER A 741 1.07 -15.36 -9.09
N GLY A 742 1.11 -16.66 -9.29
CA GLY A 742 2.26 -17.42 -9.76
C GLY A 742 1.86 -18.36 -10.89
N PRO A 743 2.83 -19.01 -11.54
CA PRO A 743 2.56 -19.95 -12.62
C PRO A 743 1.73 -21.17 -12.17
N ASP A 744 1.86 -21.56 -10.90
CA ASP A 744 1.25 -22.77 -10.37
C ASP A 744 0.04 -22.52 -9.47
N ALA A 745 -0.13 -21.29 -8.95
CA ALA A 745 -1.19 -20.96 -8.02
C ALA A 745 -1.56 -19.47 -8.05
N VAL A 746 -2.84 -19.22 -7.80
CA VAL A 746 -3.42 -17.87 -7.63
C VAL A 746 -4.20 -17.84 -6.33
N ARG A 747 -4.06 -16.75 -5.54
CA ARG A 747 -4.71 -16.60 -4.23
C ARG A 747 -5.57 -15.35 -4.17
N TYR A 748 -6.79 -15.52 -3.64
CA TYR A 748 -7.74 -14.43 -3.40
C TYR A 748 -8.03 -14.30 -1.91
N ALA A 749 -8.24 -13.08 -1.44
CA ALA A 749 -8.66 -12.80 -0.07
C ALA A 749 -10.19 -12.66 0.01
N ILE A 750 -10.79 -13.31 1.01
CA ILE A 750 -12.20 -13.22 1.33
C ILE A 750 -12.34 -12.77 2.78
N GLY A 751 -12.84 -11.56 3.01
CA GLY A 751 -13.15 -11.06 4.33
C GLY A 751 -14.41 -11.73 4.86
N LEU A 752 -14.37 -12.23 6.09
CA LEU A 752 -15.44 -12.98 6.73
C LEU A 752 -16.32 -12.11 7.66
N GLY A 753 -16.34 -10.79 7.43
CA GLY A 753 -17.23 -9.89 8.14
C GLY A 753 -16.96 -9.76 9.64
N ARG A 754 -17.99 -9.27 10.35
CA ARG A 754 -17.96 -9.10 11.81
C ARG A 754 -18.36 -10.34 12.60
N THR A 755 -18.99 -11.31 11.93
CA THR A 755 -19.40 -12.59 12.51
C THR A 755 -18.87 -13.73 11.65
N PRO A 756 -17.53 -14.01 11.71
CA PRO A 756 -16.94 -15.06 10.89
C PRO A 756 -17.50 -16.43 11.28
N PRO A 757 -17.70 -17.36 10.32
CA PRO A 757 -18.08 -18.70 10.62
C PRO A 757 -16.98 -19.43 11.37
N GLY A 758 -17.35 -20.34 12.28
CA GLY A 758 -16.35 -21.18 12.94
C GLY A 758 -15.59 -22.06 11.93
N PRO A 759 -14.35 -22.52 12.27
CA PRO A 759 -13.49 -23.28 11.37
C PRO A 759 -14.17 -24.49 10.72
N ASP A 760 -14.92 -25.26 11.50
CA ASP A 760 -15.64 -26.46 11.01
C ASP A 760 -16.75 -26.12 10.01
N LEU A 761 -17.45 -25.01 10.23
CA LEU A 761 -18.50 -24.54 9.32
C LEU A 761 -17.89 -24.05 8.02
N LEU A 762 -16.81 -23.27 8.10
CA LEU A 762 -16.09 -22.81 6.92
C LEU A 762 -15.51 -23.98 6.11
N ALA A 763 -14.96 -25.00 6.77
CA ALA A 763 -14.44 -26.20 6.11
C ALA A 763 -15.55 -26.95 5.34
N ARG A 764 -16.75 -27.10 5.93
CA ARG A 764 -17.90 -27.70 5.22
C ARG A 764 -18.35 -26.88 4.02
N ILE A 765 -18.43 -25.56 4.18
CA ILE A 765 -18.75 -24.64 3.07
C ILE A 765 -17.70 -24.78 1.95
N ALA A 766 -16.43 -24.79 2.32
CA ALA A 766 -15.30 -24.94 1.40
C ALA A 766 -15.38 -26.26 0.62
N GLU A 767 -15.60 -27.38 1.31
CA GLU A 767 -15.75 -28.69 0.68
C GLU A 767 -16.92 -28.75 -0.29
N GLN A 768 -18.08 -28.25 0.12
CA GLN A 768 -19.27 -28.23 -0.72
C GLN A 768 -19.08 -27.35 -1.96
N TRP A 769 -18.54 -26.15 -1.78
CA TRP A 769 -18.38 -25.18 -2.84
C TRP A 769 -17.30 -25.58 -3.87
N SER A 770 -16.23 -26.22 -3.41
CA SER A 770 -15.11 -26.65 -4.26
C SER A 770 -15.39 -27.90 -5.07
N ARG A 771 -16.53 -28.57 -4.86
CA ARG A 771 -16.91 -29.76 -5.64
C ARG A 771 -16.94 -29.46 -7.14
N GLY A 772 -16.15 -30.22 -7.92
CA GLY A 772 -15.97 -30.01 -9.35
C GLY A 772 -15.09 -28.80 -9.72
N LEU A 773 -14.34 -28.25 -8.75
CA LEU A 773 -13.28 -27.27 -8.94
C LEU A 773 -11.93 -27.89 -8.50
N PRO A 774 -11.31 -28.73 -9.33
CA PRO A 774 -10.05 -29.37 -8.96
C PRO A 774 -8.96 -28.31 -8.70
N GLY A 775 -8.08 -28.56 -7.73
CA GLY A 775 -7.00 -27.66 -7.36
C GLY A 775 -7.45 -26.42 -6.55
N THR A 776 -8.72 -26.37 -6.15
CA THR A 776 -9.25 -25.22 -5.40
C THR A 776 -9.40 -25.57 -3.92
N GLY A 777 -8.89 -24.68 -3.05
CA GLY A 777 -9.01 -24.79 -1.59
C GLY A 777 -9.38 -23.44 -0.99
N LEU A 778 -10.28 -23.47 0.01
CA LEU A 778 -10.64 -22.32 0.82
C LEU A 778 -10.36 -22.66 2.29
N ALA A 779 -9.53 -21.86 2.94
CA ALA A 779 -9.15 -22.05 4.34
C ALA A 779 -9.12 -20.71 5.08
N LEU A 780 -9.29 -20.74 6.41
CA LEU A 780 -9.03 -19.57 7.24
C LEU A 780 -7.58 -19.11 7.02
N ALA A 781 -7.38 -17.82 6.93
CA ALA A 781 -6.06 -17.23 6.95
C ALA A 781 -5.40 -17.54 8.30
N GLU A 782 -4.14 -17.98 8.28
CA GLU A 782 -3.37 -18.17 9.49
C GLU A 782 -3.20 -16.83 10.22
N PRO A 783 -3.16 -16.84 11.56
CA PRO A 783 -2.81 -15.64 12.32
C PRO A 783 -1.49 -15.06 11.82
N GLY A 784 -1.48 -13.78 11.46
CA GLY A 784 -0.31 -13.10 10.86
C GLY A 784 -0.26 -13.05 9.34
N THR A 785 -1.09 -13.81 8.61
CA THR A 785 -1.27 -13.67 7.15
C THR A 785 -2.44 -12.74 6.82
N GLY A 786 -2.59 -11.65 7.57
CA GLY A 786 -3.68 -10.69 7.40
C GLY A 786 -3.48 -9.77 6.17
N PRO A 787 -4.52 -9.03 5.78
CA PRO A 787 -4.59 -8.24 4.54
C PRO A 787 -3.58 -7.11 4.40
N GLY A 788 -2.78 -6.78 5.43
CA GLY A 788 -1.64 -5.87 5.31
C GLY A 788 -0.56 -6.38 4.35
N GLN A 789 -0.45 -7.70 4.17
CA GLN A 789 0.38 -8.30 3.12
C GLN A 789 -0.34 -8.34 1.77
N PHE A 790 -1.69 -8.35 1.75
CA PHE A 790 -2.48 -8.44 0.52
C PHE A 790 -2.50 -7.13 -0.29
N THR A 791 -2.38 -5.97 0.38
CA THR A 791 -2.34 -4.67 -0.29
C THR A 791 -0.99 -4.37 -0.95
N ALA A 792 0.11 -4.91 -0.45
CA ALA A 792 1.43 -4.68 -1.02
C ALA A 792 1.69 -5.49 -2.31
N VAL A 793 1.09 -6.69 -2.43
CA VAL A 793 1.34 -7.59 -3.57
C VAL A 793 0.32 -7.40 -4.70
N GLY A 794 -0.93 -7.04 -4.39
CA GLY A 794 -1.97 -6.76 -5.40
C GLY A 794 -1.72 -5.49 -6.24
N GLN A 795 -0.73 -4.67 -5.88
CA GLN A 795 -0.30 -3.49 -6.64
C GLN A 795 0.77 -3.80 -7.72
N LEU A 796 1.33 -5.02 -7.72
CA LEU A 796 2.36 -5.44 -8.69
C LEU A 796 1.82 -6.28 -9.86
N ALA A 797 0.52 -6.62 -9.86
CA ALA A 797 -0.12 -7.37 -10.94
C ALA A 797 -1.21 -6.51 -11.61
N VAL A 798 -0.80 -5.46 -12.30
CA VAL A 798 -1.61 -4.77 -13.32
C VAL A 798 -0.83 -4.72 -14.61
#